data_2f4fbab0c267ccb296729fd82ebdc034
#
_entry.id   2f4fbab0c267ccb296729fd82ebdc034
#
_cell.length_a   1.000
_cell.length_b   1.000
_cell.length_c   1.000
_cell.angle_alpha   90.00
_cell.angle_beta   90.00
_cell.angle_gamma   90.00
#
_symmetry.space_group_name_H-M   'P 1'
#
loop_
_entity.id
_entity.type
_entity.pdbx_description
1 polymer ?
#
loop_
_entity_poly.entity_id
_entity_poly.type
_entity_poly.pdbx_seq_one_letter_code
_entity_poly.pdbx_strand_id
1 'polypeptide(L)'
;MIYPHNYERKIGIDSIRLLLKERCLSSLGKLLVDEMAFCKDAATINEWLEQVREFRRLRQERADVPLTFFFDVRPALKRIRLENTHFEVEELFDFRRSLDTIHRLVVFIRGLDEELDEDGHIAEKHYEALYRLADGVATFPILIQQADQIVDKFGHVRDTASPELSQIRRELARVEGSVSRTLHAILRSAQSEGLVDKDVAPSLRDGRLVIPIAPGVKRKISGIVHDESASGRTLYIEPTEVVEANNKIRDLENQERQEIIRILTTYTKRVRPHVAEIIDSYDFLAHIDLIQAKDQLAESMRATAPHVADAPVMDWIEARHPLLERALAETRPSTEEDDEPRDSRPQRIIPLEITLTSEGRILIISGPNAGGKSVCLKTVGLLQYMLQMGLPIPVSDRSKAGLFDDIMMDIGDEQSLENDLSTYSSHLLSMKRMIRQANDRTLILIDEFGTGTEPQIGGAIAQAVLELFWKRQAWAVITTHYQNLKHFAEDHPGVANGAMLYDRHEMRPLFQLAIGRPGSSFAIEIARKIGLPEEVIREASEIVGSDYIQSDKYLQDIVRDKRYWEAKRQTVHAREKELEKRLDKYESMVEDVEKSRKEILARARAQAEELIKESNKRIENTIREIREHQAEKEETRKIRQQLAEFERGLDKETPAPSKEKRAKGHGVMSDEDFQAKVERIRSRKERHEKRQAEKASQQKKQAEMRPTTQRELPIDKGDTVHIKGLTSTGTVESLDGKMAMVVFGGGMRTKMRLDRLERAQEPKASASTGSTKTSLANLQTYAPTSNITRSTVDAHVKHFRTEIDLRGMRGDEALMQVQYFIDDAILAGASQVRILHGKGNGILRQMIRQYLATVPNVRSFRDEHVQFGGAGITVVEL
;
A
#
# COMPACT_ATOMS: atom_id res chain seq x y z
N MET A 1 -24.30 18.12 8.31
CA MET A 1 -23.44 18.32 9.51
C MET A 1 -22.75 17.01 9.87
N ILE A 2 -21.48 17.05 10.24
CA ILE A 2 -20.76 15.86 10.70
C ILE A 2 -20.62 15.91 12.23
N TYR A 3 -21.01 14.82 12.92
CA TYR A 3 -20.97 14.73 14.37
C TYR A 3 -20.43 13.35 14.81
N PRO A 4 -19.56 13.28 15.83
CA PRO A 4 -18.98 14.36 16.65
C PRO A 4 -17.91 15.18 15.90
N HIS A 5 -17.37 16.24 16.49
CA HIS A 5 -16.33 17.07 15.87
C HIS A 5 -15.06 16.27 15.54
N ASN A 6 -14.75 15.23 16.33
CA ASN A 6 -13.62 14.34 16.10
C ASN A 6 -13.99 13.11 15.25
N TYR A 7 -15.06 13.21 14.45
CA TYR A 7 -15.56 12.12 13.60
C TYR A 7 -14.45 11.56 12.70
N GLU A 8 -13.73 12.40 11.96
CA GLU A 8 -12.67 11.99 11.05
C GLU A 8 -11.61 11.12 11.74
N ARG A 9 -11.20 11.52 12.94
CA ARG A 9 -10.24 10.76 13.76
C ARG A 9 -10.82 9.41 14.21
N LYS A 10 -12.10 9.39 14.66
CA LYS A 10 -12.75 8.17 15.15
C LYS A 10 -12.92 7.09 14.09
N ILE A 11 -13.16 7.48 12.84
CA ILE A 11 -13.30 6.54 11.71
C ILE A 11 -11.99 6.29 10.95
N GLY A 12 -10.91 7.06 11.24
CA GLY A 12 -9.60 6.88 10.62
C GLY A 12 -9.37 7.64 9.32
N ILE A 13 -10.13 8.70 9.03
CA ILE A 13 -9.90 9.57 7.86
C ILE A 13 -8.52 10.22 7.91
N ASP A 14 -8.02 10.58 9.10
CA ASP A 14 -6.67 11.13 9.25
C ASP A 14 -5.61 10.19 8.67
N SER A 15 -5.77 8.87 8.89
CA SER A 15 -4.88 7.86 8.30
C SER A 15 -5.04 7.77 6.78
N ILE A 16 -6.24 7.89 6.25
CA ILE A 16 -6.49 7.94 4.80
C ILE A 16 -5.85 9.19 4.17
N ARG A 17 -5.99 10.36 4.81
CA ARG A 17 -5.31 11.60 4.37
C ARG A 17 -3.80 11.45 4.37
N LEU A 18 -3.22 10.81 5.40
CA LEU A 18 -1.79 10.54 5.45
C LEU A 18 -1.35 9.66 4.29
N LEU A 19 -2.06 8.56 4.03
CA LEU A 19 -1.78 7.67 2.91
C LEU A 19 -1.89 8.36 1.55
N LEU A 20 -2.81 9.31 1.42
CA LEU A 20 -2.98 10.09 0.21
C LEU A 20 -1.83 11.09 0.03
N LYS A 21 -1.43 11.78 1.11
CA LYS A 21 -0.28 12.69 1.09
C LYS A 21 1.05 12.01 0.76
N GLU A 22 1.25 10.77 1.19
CA GLU A 22 2.43 9.98 0.84
C GLU A 22 2.54 9.71 -0.68
N ARG A 23 1.40 9.75 -1.39
CA ARG A 23 1.32 9.52 -2.84
C ARG A 23 1.36 10.80 -3.67
N CYS A 24 1.19 11.97 -3.04
CA CYS A 24 1.34 13.25 -3.71
C CYS A 24 2.81 13.52 -4.01
N LEU A 25 3.11 13.91 -5.24
CA LEU A 25 4.45 14.28 -5.70
C LEU A 25 4.89 15.62 -5.12
N SER A 26 3.96 16.53 -4.87
CA SER A 26 4.23 17.92 -4.51
C SER A 26 3.66 18.31 -3.16
N SER A 27 4.18 19.41 -2.60
CA SER A 27 3.59 20.09 -1.45
C SER A 27 2.21 20.66 -1.75
N LEU A 28 1.95 21.03 -3.00
CA LEU A 28 0.67 21.58 -3.46
C LEU A 28 -0.44 20.51 -3.40
N GLY A 29 -0.18 19.33 -3.93
CA GLY A 29 -1.10 18.20 -3.81
C GLY A 29 -1.40 17.84 -2.35
N LYS A 30 -0.37 17.87 -1.48
CA LYS A 30 -0.55 17.64 -0.03
C LYS A 30 -1.44 18.68 0.63
N LEU A 31 -1.34 19.96 0.24
CA LEU A 31 -2.24 21.01 0.73
C LEU A 31 -3.68 20.77 0.31
N LEU A 32 -3.92 20.39 -0.96
CA LEU A 32 -5.26 20.05 -1.43
C LEU A 32 -5.85 18.86 -0.65
N VAL A 33 -5.04 17.88 -0.23
CA VAL A 33 -5.51 16.77 0.64
C VAL A 33 -6.03 17.31 1.98
N ASP A 34 -5.38 18.33 2.56
CA ASP A 34 -5.87 18.95 3.81
C ASP A 34 -7.16 19.74 3.61
N GLU A 35 -7.35 20.32 2.44
CA GLU A 35 -8.54 21.09 2.08
C GLU A 35 -9.73 20.21 1.68
N MET A 36 -9.51 18.91 1.40
CA MET A 36 -10.60 17.99 1.08
C MET A 36 -11.62 17.96 2.21
N ALA A 37 -12.87 18.23 1.89
CA ALA A 37 -13.97 18.28 2.84
C ALA A 37 -15.14 17.39 2.39
N PHE A 38 -16.02 17.08 3.32
CA PHE A 38 -17.25 16.36 3.06
C PHE A 38 -18.16 17.16 2.13
N CYS A 39 -18.45 16.65 0.94
CA CYS A 39 -19.29 17.26 -0.08
C CYS A 39 -20.71 16.67 -0.07
N LYS A 40 -21.70 17.50 -0.39
CA LYS A 40 -23.13 17.16 -0.43
C LYS A 40 -23.73 17.29 -1.82
N ASP A 41 -22.93 17.59 -2.81
CA ASP A 41 -23.36 17.75 -4.19
C ASP A 41 -22.94 16.53 -5.03
N ALA A 42 -23.94 15.81 -5.55
CA ALA A 42 -23.71 14.61 -6.36
C ALA A 42 -22.94 14.89 -7.65
N ALA A 43 -23.20 16.05 -8.28
CA ALA A 43 -22.56 16.40 -9.53
C ALA A 43 -21.05 16.59 -9.33
N THR A 44 -20.68 17.33 -8.29
CA THR A 44 -19.28 17.58 -7.91
C THR A 44 -18.55 16.27 -7.54
N ILE A 45 -19.18 15.40 -6.74
CA ILE A 45 -18.57 14.13 -6.34
C ILE A 45 -18.38 13.21 -7.55
N ASN A 46 -19.40 13.10 -8.40
CA ASN A 46 -19.30 12.28 -9.63
C ASN A 46 -18.24 12.81 -10.57
N GLU A 47 -18.09 14.14 -10.70
CA GLU A 47 -16.99 14.75 -11.48
C GLU A 47 -15.62 14.36 -10.93
N TRP A 48 -15.41 14.46 -9.62
CA TRP A 48 -14.14 14.06 -8.99
C TRP A 48 -13.85 12.56 -9.17
N LEU A 49 -14.87 11.71 -9.05
CA LEU A 49 -14.73 10.28 -9.25
C LEU A 49 -14.47 9.93 -10.73
N GLU A 50 -15.11 10.67 -11.66
CA GLU A 50 -14.89 10.49 -13.10
C GLU A 50 -13.46 10.88 -13.48
N GLN A 51 -12.93 12.00 -12.98
CA GLN A 51 -11.54 12.40 -13.18
C GLN A 51 -10.56 11.28 -12.76
N VAL A 52 -10.81 10.64 -11.62
CA VAL A 52 -9.97 9.50 -11.17
C VAL A 52 -10.15 8.28 -12.08
N ARG A 53 -11.37 8.01 -12.54
CA ARG A 53 -11.68 6.88 -13.43
C ARG A 53 -11.03 7.06 -14.79
N GLU A 54 -11.14 8.26 -15.38
CA GLU A 54 -10.50 8.62 -16.63
C GLU A 54 -8.97 8.57 -16.51
N PHE A 55 -8.41 9.08 -15.40
CA PHE A 55 -6.96 9.04 -15.17
C PHE A 55 -6.43 7.61 -15.04
N ARG A 56 -7.17 6.71 -14.38
CA ARG A 56 -6.85 5.28 -14.31
C ARG A 56 -6.85 4.65 -15.69
N ARG A 57 -7.88 4.91 -16.50
CA ARG A 57 -7.97 4.44 -17.88
C ARG A 57 -6.77 4.92 -18.69
N LEU A 58 -6.49 6.23 -18.62
CA LEU A 58 -5.36 6.85 -19.31
C LEU A 58 -4.03 6.18 -18.95
N ARG A 59 -3.79 5.91 -17.68
CA ARG A 59 -2.58 5.23 -17.21
C ARG A 59 -2.48 3.77 -17.67
N GLN A 60 -3.62 3.10 -17.86
CA GLN A 60 -3.66 1.72 -18.37
C GLN A 60 -3.47 1.66 -19.90
N GLU A 61 -4.01 2.61 -20.64
CA GLU A 61 -3.94 2.65 -22.10
C GLU A 61 -2.64 3.30 -22.61
N ARG A 62 -2.11 4.28 -21.88
CA ARG A 62 -0.90 5.04 -22.25
C ARG A 62 0.06 5.11 -21.07
N ALA A 63 1.23 4.48 -21.25
CA ALA A 63 2.24 4.40 -20.18
C ALA A 63 2.93 5.75 -19.84
N ASP A 64 2.82 6.76 -20.71
CA ASP A 64 3.67 7.97 -20.66
C ASP A 64 2.88 9.25 -20.31
N VAL A 65 2.13 9.25 -19.20
CA VAL A 65 1.56 10.50 -18.67
C VAL A 65 2.71 11.42 -18.25
N PRO A 66 2.86 12.64 -18.83
CA PRO A 66 4.03 13.48 -18.61
C PRO A 66 3.98 14.24 -17.28
N LEU A 67 3.65 13.55 -16.20
CA LEU A 67 3.65 14.10 -14.85
C LEU A 67 4.99 13.79 -14.18
N THR A 68 5.81 14.82 -14.01
CA THR A 68 7.12 14.74 -13.37
C THR A 68 7.13 15.55 -12.07
N PHE A 69 8.19 15.41 -11.26
CA PHE A 69 8.38 16.24 -10.08
C PHE A 69 8.33 17.73 -10.42
N PHE A 70 7.58 18.49 -9.64
CA PHE A 70 7.48 19.95 -9.71
C PHE A 70 7.54 20.55 -8.31
N PHE A 71 7.81 21.85 -8.27
CA PHE A 71 8.08 22.57 -7.04
C PHE A 71 7.09 23.71 -6.84
N ASP A 72 6.76 24.02 -5.60
CA ASP A 72 5.90 25.15 -5.27
C ASP A 72 6.66 26.47 -5.33
N VAL A 73 6.62 27.13 -6.47
CA VAL A 73 7.22 28.46 -6.63
C VAL A 73 6.23 29.61 -6.43
N ARG A 74 5.02 29.35 -5.96
CA ARG A 74 4.02 30.41 -5.68
C ARG A 74 4.52 31.47 -4.68
N PRO A 75 5.33 31.15 -3.66
CA PRO A 75 5.95 32.18 -2.81
C PRO A 75 6.84 33.14 -3.61
N ALA A 76 7.67 32.59 -4.51
CA ALA A 76 8.50 33.39 -5.39
C ALA A 76 7.66 34.23 -6.37
N LEU A 77 6.62 33.63 -6.97
CA LEU A 77 5.67 34.32 -7.86
C LEU A 77 4.95 35.48 -7.15
N LYS A 78 4.54 35.31 -5.89
CA LYS A 78 3.96 36.40 -5.09
C LYS A 78 4.98 37.50 -4.82
N ARG A 79 6.24 37.17 -4.54
CA ARG A 79 7.31 38.11 -4.30
C ARG A 79 7.64 38.94 -5.53
N ILE A 80 7.73 38.32 -6.72
CA ILE A 80 8.09 39.01 -7.95
C ILE A 80 7.01 39.94 -8.50
N ARG A 81 5.81 39.97 -7.91
CA ARG A 81 4.83 41.04 -8.20
C ARG A 81 5.33 42.43 -7.85
N LEU A 82 6.20 42.51 -6.84
CA LEU A 82 6.80 43.79 -6.45
C LEU A 82 7.86 44.19 -7.46
N GLU A 83 7.90 45.49 -7.75
CA GLU A 83 8.96 46.06 -8.60
C GLU A 83 10.33 45.87 -7.94
N ASN A 84 11.37 45.73 -8.75
CA ASN A 84 12.78 45.55 -8.31
C ASN A 84 13.06 44.22 -7.60
N THR A 85 12.15 43.26 -7.64
CA THR A 85 12.40 41.88 -7.22
C THR A 85 12.67 40.99 -8.44
N HIS A 86 13.37 39.90 -8.22
CA HIS A 86 13.70 38.92 -9.26
C HIS A 86 13.65 37.51 -8.70
N PHE A 87 13.60 36.51 -9.58
CA PHE A 87 13.83 35.12 -9.19
C PHE A 87 15.28 34.91 -8.79
N GLU A 88 15.49 34.08 -7.78
CA GLU A 88 16.79 33.45 -7.57
C GLU A 88 17.01 32.36 -8.65
N VAL A 89 18.27 31.94 -8.84
CA VAL A 89 18.62 30.99 -9.90
C VAL A 89 17.88 29.63 -9.70
N GLU A 90 17.84 29.14 -8.48
CA GLU A 90 17.14 27.90 -8.12
C GLU A 90 15.64 28.02 -8.33
N GLU A 91 15.04 29.15 -7.94
CA GLU A 91 13.62 29.43 -8.15
C GLU A 91 13.25 29.50 -9.63
N LEU A 92 14.13 30.09 -10.47
CA LEU A 92 13.93 30.12 -11.92
C LEU A 92 13.98 28.70 -12.51
N PHE A 93 14.90 27.87 -12.04
CA PHE A 93 15.03 26.50 -12.49
C PHE A 93 13.79 25.66 -12.16
N ASP A 94 13.32 25.77 -10.91
CA ASP A 94 12.11 25.09 -10.46
C ASP A 94 10.84 25.60 -11.15
N PHE A 95 10.77 26.92 -11.38
CA PHE A 95 9.72 27.57 -12.13
C PHE A 95 9.67 27.04 -13.58
N ARG A 96 10.82 27.01 -14.27
CA ARG A 96 10.93 26.48 -15.63
C ARG A 96 10.46 25.03 -15.71
N ARG A 97 10.90 24.18 -14.79
CA ARG A 97 10.53 22.75 -14.76
C ARG A 97 9.03 22.58 -14.58
N SER A 98 8.45 23.31 -13.64
CA SER A 98 7.01 23.25 -13.37
C SER A 98 6.19 23.73 -14.55
N LEU A 99 6.58 24.85 -15.21
CA LEU A 99 5.89 25.34 -16.40
C LEU A 99 5.97 24.35 -17.58
N ASP A 100 7.13 23.67 -17.75
CA ASP A 100 7.30 22.66 -18.77
C ASP A 100 6.37 21.45 -18.51
N THR A 101 6.26 21.02 -17.23
CA THR A 101 5.33 19.96 -16.84
C THR A 101 3.87 20.36 -17.11
N ILE A 102 3.48 21.59 -16.74
CA ILE A 102 2.12 22.11 -17.02
C ILE A 102 1.87 22.11 -18.52
N HIS A 103 2.79 22.68 -19.31
CA HIS A 103 2.64 22.76 -20.76
C HIS A 103 2.47 21.37 -21.40
N ARG A 104 3.33 20.43 -21.04
CA ARG A 104 3.25 19.06 -21.56
C ARG A 104 1.96 18.37 -21.17
N LEU A 105 1.51 18.50 -19.91
CA LEU A 105 0.27 17.92 -19.43
C LEU A 105 -0.95 18.49 -20.15
N VAL A 106 -1.03 19.82 -20.30
CA VAL A 106 -2.15 20.49 -20.97
C VAL A 106 -2.20 20.07 -22.44
N VAL A 107 -1.07 20.07 -23.16
CA VAL A 107 -0.99 19.62 -24.55
C VAL A 107 -1.35 18.15 -24.67
N PHE A 108 -0.86 17.30 -23.75
CA PHE A 108 -1.15 15.88 -23.73
C PHE A 108 -2.66 15.63 -23.54
N ILE A 109 -3.28 16.22 -22.51
CA ILE A 109 -4.71 16.01 -22.21
C ILE A 109 -5.58 16.55 -23.35
N ARG A 110 -5.27 17.72 -23.92
CA ARG A 110 -6.02 18.28 -25.04
C ARG A 110 -5.90 17.44 -26.32
N GLY A 111 -4.76 16.78 -26.51
CA GLY A 111 -4.50 15.91 -27.65
C GLY A 111 -5.16 14.53 -27.55
N LEU A 112 -5.70 14.14 -26.37
CA LEU A 112 -6.33 12.83 -26.19
C LEU A 112 -7.63 12.66 -26.98
N ASP A 113 -8.37 13.74 -27.21
CA ASP A 113 -9.70 13.74 -27.86
C ASP A 113 -9.64 14.12 -29.37
N GLU A 114 -8.44 14.30 -29.91
CA GLU A 114 -8.26 14.63 -31.36
C GLU A 114 -8.12 13.38 -32.24
N GLU A 115 -8.15 12.17 -31.64
CA GLU A 115 -8.10 10.94 -32.43
C GLU A 115 -9.47 10.74 -33.14
N LEU A 116 -9.42 10.75 -34.45
CA LEU A 116 -10.55 10.39 -35.31
C LEU A 116 -10.72 8.86 -35.28
N ASP A 117 -11.95 8.38 -35.21
CA ASP A 117 -12.24 6.96 -35.39
C ASP A 117 -11.91 6.51 -36.83
N GLU A 118 -11.92 5.20 -37.10
CA GLU A 118 -11.59 4.62 -38.39
C GLU A 118 -12.52 5.15 -39.53
N ASP A 119 -13.67 5.73 -39.21
CA ASP A 119 -14.65 6.31 -40.11
C ASP A 119 -14.51 7.84 -40.28
N GLY A 120 -13.54 8.47 -39.60
CA GLY A 120 -13.26 9.90 -39.71
C GLY A 120 -14.25 10.81 -38.96
N HIS A 121 -15.05 10.26 -38.05
CA HIS A 121 -15.85 11.01 -37.11
C HIS A 121 -15.04 11.28 -35.83
N ILE A 122 -15.31 12.42 -35.19
CA ILE A 122 -14.73 12.70 -33.85
C ILE A 122 -15.30 11.62 -32.90
N ALA A 123 -14.42 10.72 -32.44
CA ALA A 123 -14.80 9.68 -31.46
C ALA A 123 -15.47 10.33 -30.23
N GLU A 124 -16.40 9.61 -29.58
CA GLU A 124 -16.94 10.07 -28.31
C GLU A 124 -15.77 10.41 -27.37
N LYS A 125 -15.83 11.61 -26.77
CA LYS A 125 -14.77 12.08 -25.86
C LYS A 125 -14.60 11.10 -24.72
N HIS A 126 -13.53 10.33 -24.75
CA HIS A 126 -13.25 9.30 -23.72
C HIS A 126 -12.70 9.88 -22.42
N TYR A 127 -12.22 11.14 -22.44
CA TYR A 127 -11.54 11.82 -21.30
C TYR A 127 -12.14 13.21 -21.04
N GLU A 128 -13.46 13.29 -20.99
CA GLU A 128 -14.18 14.58 -20.92
C GLU A 128 -13.93 15.33 -19.60
N ALA A 129 -13.84 14.63 -18.46
CA ALA A 129 -13.63 15.24 -17.16
C ALA A 129 -12.19 15.78 -17.02
N LEU A 130 -11.18 15.08 -17.54
CA LEU A 130 -9.80 15.56 -17.58
C LEU A 130 -9.65 16.71 -18.58
N TYR A 131 -10.36 16.65 -19.73
CA TYR A 131 -10.37 17.73 -20.70
C TYR A 131 -10.95 19.01 -20.10
N ARG A 132 -12.10 18.95 -19.41
CA ARG A 132 -12.68 20.10 -18.71
C ARG A 132 -11.72 20.71 -17.69
N LEU A 133 -10.95 19.88 -16.98
CA LEU A 133 -9.95 20.36 -16.04
C LEU A 133 -8.79 21.10 -16.74
N ALA A 134 -8.39 20.65 -17.94
CA ALA A 134 -7.32 21.28 -18.73
C ALA A 134 -7.81 22.44 -19.59
N ASP A 135 -9.13 22.59 -19.76
CA ASP A 135 -9.71 23.66 -20.58
C ASP A 135 -9.50 25.03 -19.90
N GLY A 136 -9.11 26.01 -20.68
CA GLY A 136 -8.81 27.36 -20.17
C GLY A 136 -7.48 27.52 -19.44
N VAL A 137 -6.71 26.43 -19.16
CA VAL A 137 -5.40 26.52 -18.50
C VAL A 137 -4.39 27.18 -19.42
N ALA A 138 -3.79 28.28 -18.98
CA ALA A 138 -2.77 29.00 -19.74
C ALA A 138 -1.44 28.23 -19.77
N THR A 139 -0.78 28.22 -20.93
CA THR A 139 0.57 27.66 -21.11
C THR A 139 1.52 28.73 -21.62
N PHE A 140 2.78 28.67 -21.21
CA PHE A 140 3.77 29.74 -21.47
C PHE A 140 5.03 29.21 -22.17
N PRO A 141 4.94 28.65 -23.38
CA PRO A 141 6.09 28.05 -24.07
C PRO A 141 7.21 29.04 -24.34
N ILE A 142 6.86 30.32 -24.56
CA ILE A 142 7.86 31.40 -24.79
C ILE A 142 8.67 31.64 -23.52
N LEU A 143 8.04 31.67 -22.33
CA LEU A 143 8.73 31.84 -21.05
C LEU A 143 9.63 30.65 -20.75
N ILE A 144 9.18 29.44 -21.06
CA ILE A 144 9.99 28.23 -20.92
C ILE A 144 11.24 28.31 -21.80
N GLN A 145 11.08 28.63 -23.08
CA GLN A 145 12.19 28.77 -24.01
C GLN A 145 13.21 29.86 -23.59
N GLN A 146 12.71 30.98 -23.03
CA GLN A 146 13.58 32.03 -22.52
C GLN A 146 14.32 31.62 -21.25
N ALA A 147 13.67 30.85 -20.34
CA ALA A 147 14.33 30.28 -19.20
C ALA A 147 15.42 29.27 -19.60
N ASP A 148 15.17 28.46 -20.62
CA ASP A 148 16.14 27.50 -21.18
C ASP A 148 17.40 28.19 -21.77
N GLN A 149 17.28 29.44 -22.17
CA GLN A 149 18.44 30.25 -22.60
C GLN A 149 19.27 30.72 -21.40
N ILE A 150 18.65 30.87 -20.23
CA ILE A 150 19.30 31.38 -19.00
C ILE A 150 19.91 30.25 -18.18
N VAL A 151 19.13 29.16 -17.90
CA VAL A 151 19.58 28.06 -17.05
C VAL A 151 19.79 26.78 -17.86
N ASP A 152 20.71 25.94 -17.40
CA ASP A 152 20.97 24.64 -17.99
C ASP A 152 20.10 23.56 -17.32
N LYS A 153 20.27 22.29 -17.76
CA LYS A 153 19.56 21.13 -17.21
C LYS A 153 19.91 20.79 -15.74
N PHE A 154 20.94 21.39 -15.19
CA PHE A 154 21.40 21.20 -13.80
C PHE A 154 21.05 22.38 -12.89
N GLY A 155 20.45 23.44 -13.44
CA GLY A 155 20.07 24.62 -12.69
C GLY A 155 21.17 25.70 -12.61
N HIS A 156 22.26 25.57 -13.38
CA HIS A 156 23.29 26.61 -13.43
C HIS A 156 22.98 27.64 -14.53
N VAL A 157 23.36 28.90 -14.27
CA VAL A 157 23.23 29.94 -15.29
C VAL A 157 24.24 29.65 -16.42
N ARG A 158 23.74 29.59 -17.66
CA ARG A 158 24.55 29.30 -18.85
C ARG A 158 25.52 30.42 -19.13
N ASP A 159 26.71 30.10 -19.57
CA ASP A 159 27.68 31.10 -20.04
C ASP A 159 27.13 31.94 -21.21
N THR A 160 26.23 31.37 -21.99
CA THR A 160 25.58 32.02 -23.13
C THR A 160 24.33 32.80 -22.75
N ALA A 161 23.98 32.91 -21.46
CA ALA A 161 22.79 33.64 -21.01
C ALA A 161 22.85 35.15 -21.38
N SER A 162 24.06 35.73 -21.43
CA SER A 162 24.31 37.01 -22.07
C SER A 162 25.74 37.06 -22.64
N PRO A 163 25.99 37.91 -23.66
CA PRO A 163 27.35 38.15 -24.18
C PRO A 163 28.30 38.62 -23.10
N GLU A 164 27.83 39.52 -22.22
CA GLU A 164 28.55 40.10 -21.10
C GLU A 164 28.99 39.02 -20.11
N LEU A 165 28.09 38.15 -19.70
CA LEU A 165 28.39 37.04 -18.79
C LEU A 165 29.44 36.09 -19.36
N SER A 166 29.33 35.80 -20.64
CA SER A 166 30.30 34.93 -21.34
C SER A 166 31.68 35.59 -21.39
N GLN A 167 31.77 36.94 -21.53
CA GLN A 167 33.03 37.65 -21.49
C GLN A 167 33.64 37.66 -20.07
N ILE A 168 32.83 37.96 -19.06
CA ILE A 168 33.25 37.98 -17.66
C ILE A 168 33.80 36.63 -17.24
N ARG A 169 33.11 35.51 -17.51
CA ARG A 169 33.55 34.17 -17.15
C ARG A 169 34.83 33.74 -17.87
N ARG A 170 34.97 34.12 -19.15
CA ARG A 170 36.21 33.85 -19.87
C ARG A 170 37.40 34.67 -19.28
N GLU A 171 37.16 35.93 -18.90
CA GLU A 171 38.18 36.72 -18.25
C GLU A 171 38.54 36.19 -16.84
N LEU A 172 37.54 35.77 -16.07
CA LEU A 172 37.68 35.14 -14.76
C LEU A 172 38.57 33.90 -14.87
N ALA A 173 38.20 32.97 -15.73
CA ALA A 173 38.98 31.72 -15.97
C ALA A 173 40.41 32.01 -16.44
N ARG A 174 40.61 33.07 -17.24
CA ARG A 174 41.96 33.51 -17.66
C ARG A 174 42.78 34.01 -16.50
N VAL A 175 42.20 34.86 -15.63
CA VAL A 175 42.89 35.43 -14.48
C VAL A 175 43.18 34.36 -13.45
N GLU A 176 42.20 33.49 -13.12
CA GLU A 176 42.41 32.36 -12.22
C GLU A 176 43.52 31.42 -12.70
N GLY A 177 43.51 31.07 -14.00
CA GLY A 177 44.56 30.28 -14.61
C GLY A 177 45.91 30.96 -14.64
N SER A 178 45.99 32.30 -14.46
CA SER A 178 47.25 33.05 -14.39
C SER A 178 47.84 33.06 -12.98
N VAL A 179 47.01 33.09 -11.92
CA VAL A 179 47.46 33.21 -10.52
C VAL A 179 48.51 32.16 -10.16
N SER A 180 48.20 30.88 -10.41
CA SER A 180 49.11 29.78 -10.11
C SER A 180 50.43 29.85 -10.92
N ARG A 181 50.35 30.23 -12.20
CA ARG A 181 51.53 30.40 -13.05
C ARG A 181 52.41 31.57 -12.58
N THR A 182 51.79 32.71 -12.23
CA THR A 182 52.49 33.88 -11.73
C THR A 182 53.18 33.57 -10.39
N LEU A 183 52.44 32.92 -9.47
CA LEU A 183 53.01 32.53 -8.17
C LEU A 183 54.24 31.61 -8.35
N HIS A 184 54.13 30.58 -9.24
CA HIS A 184 55.25 29.69 -9.52
C HIS A 184 56.40 30.39 -10.24
N ALA A 185 56.13 31.43 -11.05
CA ALA A 185 57.17 32.21 -11.69
C ALA A 185 57.93 33.05 -10.68
N ILE A 186 57.20 33.72 -9.77
CA ILE A 186 57.76 34.50 -8.68
C ILE A 186 58.60 33.59 -7.73
N LEU A 187 58.04 32.43 -7.38
CA LEU A 187 58.75 31.47 -6.54
C LEU A 187 60.08 31.02 -7.17
N ARG A 188 60.04 30.68 -8.48
CA ARG A 188 61.25 30.29 -9.22
C ARG A 188 62.26 31.40 -9.29
N SER A 189 61.85 32.68 -9.50
CA SER A 189 62.75 33.80 -9.47
C SER A 189 63.35 33.97 -8.10
N ALA A 190 62.58 33.93 -7.05
CA ALA A 190 63.03 34.02 -5.65
C ALA A 190 63.99 32.86 -5.27
N GLN A 191 63.74 31.65 -5.79
CA GLN A 191 64.67 30.52 -5.65
C GLN A 191 65.99 30.69 -6.41
N SER A 192 65.95 31.24 -7.62
CA SER A 192 67.12 31.53 -8.44
C SER A 192 68.00 32.63 -7.84
N GLU A 193 67.41 33.59 -7.16
CA GLU A 193 68.05 34.66 -6.45
C GLU A 193 68.55 34.26 -5.05
N GLY A 194 68.27 33.01 -4.62
CA GLY A 194 68.68 32.52 -3.32
C GLY A 194 67.89 33.12 -2.14
N LEU A 195 66.72 33.73 -2.41
CA LEU A 195 65.84 34.35 -1.41
C LEU A 195 64.94 33.33 -0.71
N VAL A 196 64.68 32.18 -1.38
CA VAL A 196 63.86 31.09 -0.89
C VAL A 196 64.51 29.76 -1.23
N ASP A 197 64.48 28.80 -0.32
CA ASP A 197 65.11 27.49 -0.55
C ASP A 197 64.46 26.75 -1.71
N LYS A 198 65.21 25.92 -2.41
CA LYS A 198 64.77 25.21 -3.61
C LYS A 198 63.59 24.24 -3.38
N ASP A 199 63.49 23.73 -2.13
CA ASP A 199 62.49 22.74 -1.72
C ASP A 199 61.16 23.40 -1.27
N VAL A 200 61.09 24.72 -1.23
CA VAL A 200 59.88 25.44 -0.84
C VAL A 200 58.84 25.41 -1.94
N ALA A 201 57.61 24.98 -1.59
CA ALA A 201 56.44 25.02 -2.45
C ALA A 201 55.39 26.04 -1.96
N PRO A 202 54.57 26.57 -2.85
CA PRO A 202 53.42 27.39 -2.43
C PRO A 202 52.54 26.66 -1.42
N SER A 203 52.02 27.37 -0.44
CA SER A 203 51.06 26.82 0.53
C SER A 203 49.77 27.61 0.52
N LEU A 204 48.68 26.99 0.97
CA LEU A 204 47.38 27.64 1.13
C LEU A 204 47.24 28.10 2.59
N ARG A 205 46.96 29.40 2.80
CA ARG A 205 46.63 29.96 4.09
C ARG A 205 45.39 30.85 3.94
N ASP A 206 44.38 30.58 4.77
CA ASP A 206 43.10 31.31 4.73
C ASP A 206 42.48 31.43 3.31
N GLY A 207 42.63 30.34 2.54
CA GLY A 207 42.12 30.27 1.16
C GLY A 207 42.99 31.04 0.14
N ARG A 208 44.19 31.53 0.50
CA ARG A 208 45.09 32.27 -0.36
C ARG A 208 46.36 31.48 -0.63
N LEU A 209 46.82 31.55 -1.87
CA LEU A 209 48.11 30.97 -2.24
C LEU A 209 49.24 31.90 -1.80
N VAL A 210 50.12 31.44 -0.93
CA VAL A 210 51.22 32.20 -0.32
C VAL A 210 52.55 31.49 -0.50
N ILE A 211 53.64 32.25 -0.47
CA ILE A 211 55.00 31.74 -0.47
C ILE A 211 55.55 31.82 0.96
N PRO A 212 56.01 30.72 1.54
CA PRO A 212 56.69 30.75 2.83
C PRO A 212 58.12 31.30 2.64
N ILE A 213 58.47 32.38 3.35
CA ILE A 213 59.75 33.07 3.29
C ILE A 213 60.36 33.24 4.67
N ALA A 214 61.68 33.44 4.74
CA ALA A 214 62.34 33.85 5.98
C ALA A 214 62.08 35.35 6.28
N PRO A 215 61.94 35.82 7.55
CA PRO A 215 61.62 37.18 7.91
C PRO A 215 62.61 38.22 7.33
N GLY A 216 63.86 37.88 7.16
CA GLY A 216 64.86 38.76 6.58
C GLY A 216 64.68 39.06 5.10
N VAL A 217 63.87 38.27 4.38
CA VAL A 217 63.64 38.44 2.95
C VAL A 217 62.37 39.25 2.63
N LYS A 218 61.62 39.63 3.63
CA LYS A 218 60.34 40.39 3.50
C LYS A 218 60.40 41.61 2.61
N ARG A 219 61.56 42.36 2.65
CA ARG A 219 61.71 43.57 1.85
C ARG A 219 62.08 43.34 0.38
N LYS A 220 62.45 42.09 0.03
CA LYS A 220 62.90 41.77 -1.31
C LYS A 220 61.79 41.15 -2.19
N ILE A 221 60.74 40.60 -1.55
CA ILE A 221 59.53 40.11 -2.24
C ILE A 221 58.39 41.05 -1.88
N SER A 222 57.94 41.86 -2.83
CA SER A 222 56.79 42.75 -2.61
C SER A 222 55.52 41.92 -2.42
N GLY A 223 54.77 42.18 -1.33
CA GLY A 223 53.55 41.43 -1.07
C GLY A 223 53.00 41.68 0.32
N ILE A 224 51.84 41.03 0.59
CA ILE A 224 51.13 41.08 1.87
C ILE A 224 51.47 39.84 2.71
N VAL A 225 51.87 40.03 3.95
CA VAL A 225 52.07 38.93 4.91
C VAL A 225 50.72 38.58 5.51
N HIS A 226 50.26 37.35 5.34
CA HIS A 226 49.00 36.86 5.86
C HIS A 226 49.13 36.09 7.17
N ASP A 227 50.26 35.40 7.34
CA ASP A 227 50.44 34.56 8.50
C ASP A 227 51.92 34.45 8.88
N GLU A 228 52.20 34.10 10.11
CA GLU A 228 53.54 33.84 10.66
C GLU A 228 53.57 32.50 11.35
N SER A 229 54.62 31.73 11.15
CA SER A 229 54.77 30.45 11.86
C SER A 229 54.87 30.69 13.37
N ALA A 230 54.37 29.76 14.18
CA ALA A 230 54.39 29.84 15.65
C ALA A 230 55.81 30.09 16.25
N SER A 231 56.86 29.79 15.50
CA SER A 231 58.27 30.04 15.88
C SER A 231 58.81 31.36 15.38
N GLY A 232 58.04 32.17 14.64
CA GLY A 232 58.46 33.41 14.03
C GLY A 232 59.52 33.27 12.93
N ARG A 233 59.83 32.06 12.49
CA ARG A 233 60.91 31.78 11.52
C ARG A 233 60.45 31.78 10.06
N THR A 234 59.18 31.75 9.81
CA THR A 234 58.59 31.71 8.46
C THR A 234 57.43 32.68 8.40
N LEU A 235 57.45 33.57 7.41
CA LEU A 235 56.33 34.44 7.04
C LEU A 235 55.69 33.91 5.77
N TYR A 236 54.39 33.96 5.72
CA TYR A 236 53.61 33.57 4.57
C TYR A 236 53.19 34.81 3.79
N ILE A 237 53.86 35.06 2.65
CA ILE A 237 53.63 36.26 1.85
C ILE A 237 52.82 35.93 0.61
N GLU A 238 51.79 36.75 0.33
CA GLU A 238 51.13 36.83 -0.96
C GLU A 238 51.79 37.90 -1.80
N PRO A 239 52.43 37.54 -2.93
CA PRO A 239 53.08 38.54 -3.78
C PRO A 239 52.11 39.56 -4.33
N THR A 240 52.57 40.82 -4.57
CA THR A 240 51.72 41.93 -5.04
C THR A 240 50.95 41.57 -6.33
N GLU A 241 51.60 40.89 -7.29
CA GLU A 241 50.98 40.46 -8.55
C GLU A 241 49.88 39.45 -8.32
N VAL A 242 49.99 38.57 -7.29
CA VAL A 242 48.96 37.61 -6.88
C VAL A 242 47.82 38.35 -6.17
N VAL A 243 48.14 39.32 -5.32
CA VAL A 243 47.12 40.18 -4.68
C VAL A 243 46.28 40.93 -5.71
N GLU A 244 46.95 41.53 -6.71
CA GLU A 244 46.27 42.23 -7.80
C GLU A 244 45.36 41.29 -8.63
N ALA A 245 45.87 40.11 -8.92
CA ALA A 245 45.08 39.09 -9.63
C ALA A 245 43.88 38.62 -8.80
N ASN A 246 44.04 38.38 -7.50
CA ASN A 246 42.95 37.99 -6.61
C ASN A 246 41.91 39.12 -6.44
N ASN A 247 42.34 40.40 -6.39
CA ASN A 247 41.43 41.53 -6.37
C ASN A 247 40.63 41.59 -7.69
N LYS A 248 41.31 41.38 -8.84
CA LYS A 248 40.62 41.32 -10.12
C LYS A 248 39.62 40.15 -10.21
N ILE A 249 39.96 38.99 -9.66
CA ILE A 249 39.02 37.85 -9.56
C ILE A 249 37.77 38.30 -8.79
N ARG A 250 37.92 38.91 -7.61
CA ARG A 250 36.80 39.41 -6.81
C ARG A 250 35.94 40.44 -7.53
N ASP A 251 36.58 41.34 -8.27
CA ASP A 251 35.86 42.32 -9.08
C ASP A 251 35.08 41.66 -10.18
N LEU A 252 35.65 40.64 -10.84
CA LEU A 252 34.98 39.87 -11.88
C LEU A 252 33.85 39.00 -11.30
N GLU A 253 34.03 38.37 -10.15
CA GLU A 253 32.97 37.64 -9.43
C GLU A 253 31.81 38.57 -9.05
N ASN A 254 32.10 39.79 -8.61
CA ASN A 254 31.06 40.78 -8.31
C ASN A 254 30.32 41.20 -9.59
N GLN A 255 31.08 41.43 -10.69
CA GLN A 255 30.48 41.74 -11.99
C GLN A 255 29.62 40.57 -12.52
N GLU A 256 30.08 39.35 -12.37
CA GLU A 256 29.32 38.14 -12.70
C GLU A 256 27.98 38.10 -11.94
N ARG A 257 28.05 38.30 -10.59
CA ARG A 257 26.85 38.34 -9.75
C ARG A 257 25.87 39.43 -10.16
N GLN A 258 26.35 40.63 -10.44
CA GLN A 258 25.53 41.74 -10.90
C GLN A 258 24.91 41.47 -12.27
N GLU A 259 25.66 40.87 -13.18
CA GLU A 259 25.14 40.50 -14.50
C GLU A 259 24.07 39.38 -14.42
N ILE A 260 24.27 38.38 -13.57
CA ILE A 260 23.27 37.36 -13.28
C ILE A 260 21.99 38.00 -12.74
N ILE A 261 22.08 38.91 -11.78
CA ILE A 261 20.92 39.63 -11.24
C ILE A 261 20.23 40.45 -12.34
N ARG A 262 20.99 41.09 -13.26
CA ARG A 262 20.43 41.82 -14.40
C ARG A 262 19.65 40.92 -15.34
N ILE A 263 20.20 39.74 -15.65
CA ILE A 263 19.54 38.71 -16.50
C ILE A 263 18.24 38.25 -15.85
N LEU A 264 18.31 37.84 -14.57
CA LEU A 264 17.15 37.38 -13.82
C LEU A 264 16.07 38.46 -13.67
N THR A 265 16.47 39.72 -13.41
CA THR A 265 15.52 40.84 -13.34
C THR A 265 14.83 41.08 -14.69
N THR A 266 15.58 40.99 -15.79
CA THR A 266 15.03 41.16 -17.13
C THR A 266 14.03 40.09 -17.48
N TYR A 267 14.30 38.82 -17.14
CA TYR A 267 13.39 37.71 -17.32
C TYR A 267 12.15 37.87 -16.42
N THR A 268 12.34 38.20 -15.15
CA THR A 268 11.28 38.42 -14.18
C THR A 268 10.29 39.50 -14.62
N LYS A 269 10.77 40.59 -15.24
CA LYS A 269 9.89 41.63 -15.82
C LYS A 269 8.94 41.10 -16.88
N ARG A 270 9.34 40.06 -17.63
CA ARG A 270 8.49 39.41 -18.66
C ARG A 270 7.49 38.45 -18.02
N VAL A 271 7.84 37.77 -16.91
CA VAL A 271 6.95 36.87 -16.19
C VAL A 271 5.87 37.63 -15.42
N ARG A 272 6.20 38.80 -14.86
CA ARG A 272 5.37 39.60 -13.97
C ARG A 272 3.92 39.84 -14.46
N PRO A 273 3.65 40.20 -15.73
CA PRO A 273 2.29 40.38 -16.21
C PRO A 273 1.42 39.13 -16.13
N HIS A 274 2.03 37.94 -16.19
CA HIS A 274 1.36 36.64 -16.28
C HIS A 274 1.26 35.91 -14.93
N VAL A 275 1.68 36.53 -13.82
CA VAL A 275 1.77 35.85 -12.52
C VAL A 275 0.42 35.29 -12.06
N ALA A 276 -0.70 35.96 -12.33
CA ALA A 276 -2.03 35.47 -11.96
C ALA A 276 -2.37 34.18 -12.72
N GLU A 277 -2.27 34.23 -14.05
CA GLU A 277 -2.53 33.10 -14.94
C GLU A 277 -1.60 31.90 -14.66
N ILE A 278 -0.34 32.20 -14.28
CA ILE A 278 0.62 31.15 -13.90
C ILE A 278 0.20 30.49 -12.60
N ILE A 279 -0.26 31.24 -11.59
CA ILE A 279 -0.74 30.67 -10.33
C ILE A 279 -1.92 29.75 -10.58
N ASP A 280 -2.89 30.16 -11.42
CA ASP A 280 -4.04 29.32 -11.80
C ASP A 280 -3.58 28.03 -12.50
N SER A 281 -2.52 28.10 -13.32
CA SER A 281 -1.92 26.93 -13.96
C SER A 281 -1.22 25.99 -12.94
N TYR A 282 -0.71 26.51 -11.83
CA TYR A 282 -0.21 25.70 -10.72
C TYR A 282 -1.33 24.99 -9.95
N ASP A 283 -2.50 25.61 -9.83
CA ASP A 283 -3.66 24.98 -9.21
C ASP A 283 -4.17 23.80 -10.05
N PHE A 284 -4.16 23.92 -11.38
CA PHE A 284 -4.39 22.78 -12.27
C PHE A 284 -3.39 21.63 -12.01
N LEU A 285 -2.09 21.94 -11.94
CA LEU A 285 -1.05 20.95 -11.68
C LEU A 285 -1.23 20.24 -10.33
N ALA A 286 -1.63 20.99 -9.30
CA ALA A 286 -1.94 20.44 -7.98
C ALA A 286 -3.15 19.50 -8.03
N HIS A 287 -4.19 19.80 -8.82
CA HIS A 287 -5.34 18.93 -8.99
C HIS A 287 -4.97 17.63 -9.71
N ILE A 288 -4.13 17.68 -10.75
CA ILE A 288 -3.64 16.47 -11.44
C ILE A 288 -2.81 15.59 -10.47
N ASP A 289 -1.94 16.20 -9.65
CA ASP A 289 -1.19 15.48 -8.61
C ASP A 289 -2.13 14.78 -7.62
N LEU A 290 -3.18 15.47 -7.16
CA LEU A 290 -4.20 14.90 -6.29
C LEU A 290 -4.97 13.76 -6.95
N ILE A 291 -5.35 13.90 -8.23
CA ILE A 291 -6.05 12.85 -8.99
C ILE A 291 -5.17 11.61 -9.12
N GLN A 292 -3.90 11.78 -9.45
CA GLN A 292 -2.92 10.69 -9.48
C GLN A 292 -2.78 10.01 -8.11
N ALA A 293 -2.67 10.78 -7.03
CA ALA A 293 -2.57 10.25 -5.67
C ALA A 293 -3.83 9.46 -5.28
N LYS A 294 -5.03 9.96 -5.66
CA LYS A 294 -6.31 9.25 -5.47
C LYS A 294 -6.35 7.93 -6.25
N ASP A 295 -5.88 7.91 -7.49
CA ASP A 295 -5.83 6.69 -8.30
C ASP A 295 -4.88 5.65 -7.71
N GLN A 296 -3.66 6.05 -7.33
CA GLN A 296 -2.69 5.15 -6.69
C GLN A 296 -3.21 4.61 -5.35
N LEU A 297 -3.88 5.45 -4.55
CA LEU A 297 -4.50 5.01 -3.31
C LEU A 297 -5.62 4.01 -3.59
N ALA A 298 -6.48 4.31 -4.56
CA ALA A 298 -7.59 3.45 -4.96
C ALA A 298 -7.10 2.09 -5.51
N GLU A 299 -6.01 2.07 -6.28
CA GLU A 299 -5.38 0.84 -6.74
C GLU A 299 -4.88 -0.01 -5.57
N SER A 300 -4.17 0.61 -4.61
CA SER A 300 -3.66 -0.09 -3.41
C SER A 300 -4.76 -0.71 -2.55
N MET A 301 -5.96 -0.11 -2.53
CA MET A 301 -7.13 -0.57 -1.78
C MET A 301 -8.08 -1.42 -2.64
N ARG A 302 -7.77 -1.65 -3.92
CA ARG A 302 -8.68 -2.28 -4.90
C ARG A 302 -10.05 -1.59 -4.88
N ALA A 303 -10.03 -0.26 -4.83
CA ALA A 303 -11.21 0.56 -4.76
C ALA A 303 -11.79 0.86 -6.14
N THR A 304 -13.10 1.01 -6.19
CA THR A 304 -13.87 1.40 -7.37
C THR A 304 -14.48 2.79 -7.19
N ALA A 305 -14.88 3.41 -8.27
CA ALA A 305 -15.53 4.70 -8.26
C ALA A 305 -17.01 4.51 -8.67
N PRO A 306 -17.93 4.15 -7.74
CA PRO A 306 -19.34 3.97 -8.08
C PRO A 306 -19.97 5.31 -8.46
N HIS A 307 -21.00 5.26 -9.33
CA HIS A 307 -21.81 6.44 -9.59
C HIS A 307 -22.65 6.77 -8.36
N VAL A 308 -22.60 8.03 -7.92
CA VAL A 308 -23.28 8.52 -6.72
C VAL A 308 -24.62 9.13 -7.10
N ALA A 309 -25.71 8.55 -6.59
CA ALA A 309 -27.06 9.08 -6.77
C ALA A 309 -27.32 10.28 -5.85
N ASP A 310 -28.05 11.29 -6.31
CA ASP A 310 -28.52 12.40 -5.47
C ASP A 310 -29.71 12.00 -4.60
N ALA A 311 -29.61 10.88 -3.94
CA ALA A 311 -30.57 10.37 -2.97
C ALA A 311 -29.88 9.43 -2.01
N PRO A 312 -30.30 9.33 -0.76
CA PRO A 312 -29.76 8.35 0.16
C PRO A 312 -29.99 6.94 -0.34
N VAL A 313 -28.93 6.21 -0.57
CA VAL A 313 -28.92 4.78 -0.89
C VAL A 313 -27.55 4.19 -0.58
N MET A 314 -27.53 3.00 -0.05
CA MET A 314 -26.30 2.22 0.20
C MET A 314 -26.59 0.76 -0.10
N ASP A 315 -26.04 0.26 -1.19
CA ASP A 315 -26.15 -1.15 -1.57
C ASP A 315 -24.75 -1.60 -1.98
N TRP A 316 -23.93 -1.90 -0.94
CA TRP A 316 -22.53 -2.20 -1.12
C TRP A 316 -22.28 -3.70 -1.07
N ILE A 317 -21.63 -4.18 -2.11
CA ILE A 317 -21.23 -5.56 -2.30
C ILE A 317 -19.71 -5.63 -2.11
N GLU A 318 -19.25 -6.56 -1.29
CA GLU A 318 -17.84 -6.79 -0.99
C GLU A 318 -17.11 -5.56 -0.43
N ALA A 319 -17.79 -4.77 0.40
CA ALA A 319 -17.16 -3.61 1.04
C ALA A 319 -16.06 -4.03 2.04
N ARG A 320 -14.87 -3.44 1.91
CA ARG A 320 -13.70 -3.77 2.74
C ARG A 320 -13.24 -2.54 3.52
N HIS A 321 -12.83 -2.76 4.78
CA HIS A 321 -12.26 -1.68 5.59
C HIS A 321 -10.78 -1.49 5.22
N PRO A 322 -10.39 -0.40 4.53
CA PRO A 322 -9.05 -0.29 3.95
C PRO A 322 -7.93 -0.30 5.00
N LEU A 323 -8.12 0.36 6.13
CA LEU A 323 -7.11 0.42 7.19
C LEU A 323 -6.95 -0.93 7.90
N LEU A 324 -8.05 -1.68 8.07
CA LEU A 324 -7.99 -3.03 8.65
C LEU A 324 -7.32 -4.01 7.68
N GLU A 325 -7.62 -3.93 6.39
CA GLU A 325 -6.99 -4.77 5.36
C GLU A 325 -5.48 -4.54 5.33
N ARG A 326 -5.04 -3.28 5.43
CA ARG A 326 -3.63 -2.91 5.50
C ARG A 326 -2.97 -3.45 6.77
N ALA A 327 -3.57 -3.25 7.94
CA ALA A 327 -3.03 -3.74 9.21
C ALA A 327 -2.86 -5.26 9.22
N LEU A 328 -3.83 -6.00 8.66
CA LEU A 328 -3.74 -7.46 8.51
C LEU A 328 -2.67 -7.89 7.48
N ALA A 329 -2.39 -7.07 6.47
CA ALA A 329 -1.34 -7.34 5.50
C ALA A 329 0.07 -7.10 6.08
N GLU A 330 0.24 -6.07 6.91
CA GLU A 330 1.51 -5.72 7.58
C GLU A 330 1.91 -6.74 8.67
N THR A 331 0.94 -7.42 9.27
CA THR A 331 1.19 -8.50 10.26
C THR A 331 1.61 -9.83 9.64
N ARG A 332 1.71 -9.94 8.33
CA ARG A 332 2.19 -11.16 7.66
C ARG A 332 3.71 -11.30 7.82
N PRO A 333 4.24 -12.40 8.40
CA PRO A 333 5.67 -12.70 8.31
C PRO A 333 6.05 -12.93 6.84
N SER A 334 7.16 -12.35 6.42
CA SER A 334 7.69 -12.38 5.05
C SER A 334 8.36 -13.70 4.64
N THR A 335 8.17 -14.77 5.38
CA THR A 335 8.76 -16.10 5.11
C THR A 335 7.67 -17.09 4.72
N GLU A 336 7.70 -17.48 3.45
CA GLU A 336 7.01 -18.62 2.89
C GLU A 336 7.71 -19.91 3.37
N GLU A 337 7.40 -20.38 4.58
CA GLU A 337 7.68 -21.75 5.00
C GLU A 337 6.33 -22.40 5.36
N ASP A 338 5.93 -23.34 4.54
CA ASP A 338 4.61 -23.96 4.41
C ASP A 338 4.23 -24.97 5.52
N ASP A 339 4.88 -24.98 6.68
CA ASP A 339 4.70 -26.03 7.70
C ASP A 339 4.14 -25.54 9.06
N GLU A 340 3.51 -24.35 9.15
CA GLU A 340 2.86 -23.93 10.38
C GLU A 340 1.43 -24.51 10.56
N PRO A 341 1.03 -24.86 11.80
CA PRO A 341 -0.29 -25.44 12.08
C PRO A 341 -1.41 -24.47 11.63
N ARG A 342 -2.50 -25.01 11.11
CA ARG A 342 -3.64 -24.30 10.49
C ARG A 342 -4.25 -23.16 11.34
N ASP A 343 -3.94 -23.07 12.62
CA ASP A 343 -4.44 -22.04 13.53
C ASP A 343 -3.66 -20.70 13.48
N SER A 344 -2.48 -20.67 12.85
CA SER A 344 -1.63 -19.47 12.71
C SER A 344 -1.74 -18.77 11.36
N ARG A 345 -2.68 -19.18 10.49
CA ARG A 345 -2.88 -18.50 9.20
C ARG A 345 -3.35 -17.05 9.41
N PRO A 346 -2.73 -16.05 8.76
CA PRO A 346 -3.14 -14.67 8.90
C PRO A 346 -4.62 -14.52 8.54
N GLN A 347 -5.37 -13.89 9.42
CA GLN A 347 -6.79 -13.61 9.20
C GLN A 347 -6.94 -12.76 7.94
N ARG A 348 -7.74 -13.23 6.98
CA ARG A 348 -8.13 -12.44 5.82
C ARG A 348 -9.31 -11.56 6.19
N ILE A 349 -9.32 -10.32 5.67
CA ILE A 349 -10.51 -9.48 5.80
C ILE A 349 -11.70 -10.18 5.15
N ILE A 350 -12.82 -10.17 5.83
CA ILE A 350 -14.08 -10.68 5.30
C ILE A 350 -14.88 -9.46 4.83
N PRO A 351 -15.22 -9.41 3.54
CA PRO A 351 -15.97 -8.29 2.98
C PRO A 351 -17.36 -8.15 3.60
N LEU A 352 -17.81 -6.91 3.74
CA LEU A 352 -19.15 -6.56 4.23
C LEU A 352 -20.11 -6.42 3.07
N GLU A 353 -21.28 -7.07 3.18
CA GLU A 353 -22.43 -6.85 2.33
C GLU A 353 -23.48 -6.08 3.14
N ILE A 354 -23.83 -4.88 2.69
CA ILE A 354 -24.79 -4.03 3.40
C ILE A 354 -25.71 -3.32 2.42
N THR A 355 -27.02 -3.41 2.71
CA THR A 355 -28.06 -2.79 1.90
C THR A 355 -28.93 -1.91 2.78
N LEU A 356 -28.96 -0.61 2.48
CA LEU A 356 -29.90 0.37 3.01
C LEU A 356 -30.60 1.03 1.82
N THR A 357 -31.92 0.89 1.79
CA THR A 357 -32.77 1.42 0.71
C THR A 357 -33.99 2.13 1.31
N SER A 358 -34.77 2.78 0.49
CA SER A 358 -36.04 3.39 0.94
C SER A 358 -36.98 2.39 1.64
N GLU A 359 -36.89 1.10 1.31
CA GLU A 359 -37.66 0.01 1.92
C GLU A 359 -37.05 -0.51 3.22
N GLY A 360 -35.75 -0.28 3.45
CA GLY A 360 -35.01 -0.71 4.65
C GLY A 360 -33.96 0.33 5.05
N ARG A 361 -34.41 1.43 5.65
CA ARG A 361 -33.53 2.56 6.00
C ARG A 361 -32.77 2.35 7.30
N ILE A 362 -33.28 1.55 8.22
CA ILE A 362 -32.71 1.32 9.53
C ILE A 362 -32.29 -0.14 9.63
N LEU A 363 -31.02 -0.38 9.90
CA LEU A 363 -30.47 -1.72 10.10
C LEU A 363 -30.04 -1.90 11.56
N ILE A 364 -30.65 -2.86 12.25
CA ILE A 364 -30.31 -3.22 13.65
C ILE A 364 -29.45 -4.47 13.62
N ILE A 365 -28.17 -4.30 13.93
CA ILE A 365 -27.17 -5.39 13.92
C ILE A 365 -27.05 -5.98 15.32
N SER A 366 -27.22 -7.30 15.42
CA SER A 366 -27.04 -8.05 16.65
C SER A 366 -26.09 -9.24 16.47
N GLY A 367 -25.59 -9.79 17.55
CA GLY A 367 -24.62 -10.89 17.54
C GLY A 367 -23.57 -10.77 18.64
N PRO A 368 -22.55 -11.66 18.67
CA PRO A 368 -21.51 -11.63 19.70
C PRO A 368 -20.64 -10.36 19.59
N ASN A 369 -20.04 -9.89 20.70
CA ASN A 369 -19.19 -8.68 20.71
C ASN A 369 -17.96 -8.86 19.81
N ALA A 370 -17.32 -10.01 19.85
CA ALA A 370 -16.19 -10.33 18.97
C ALA A 370 -16.61 -10.60 17.49
N GLY A 371 -17.89 -10.43 17.13
CA GLY A 371 -18.40 -10.72 15.78
C GLY A 371 -18.11 -9.67 14.72
N GLY A 372 -17.51 -8.52 15.07
CA GLY A 372 -17.16 -7.45 14.13
C GLY A 372 -18.24 -6.36 13.96
N LYS A 373 -19.19 -6.23 14.89
CA LYS A 373 -20.28 -5.22 14.84
C LYS A 373 -19.73 -3.79 14.70
N SER A 374 -18.84 -3.38 15.60
CA SER A 374 -18.23 -2.05 15.61
C SER A 374 -17.36 -1.79 14.37
N VAL A 375 -16.70 -2.83 13.84
CA VAL A 375 -15.95 -2.75 12.58
C VAL A 375 -16.90 -2.50 11.40
N CYS A 376 -18.06 -3.15 11.38
CA CYS A 376 -19.09 -2.90 10.37
C CYS A 376 -19.53 -1.43 10.36
N LEU A 377 -19.85 -0.86 11.54
CA LEU A 377 -20.21 0.56 11.67
C LEU A 377 -19.09 1.50 11.21
N LYS A 378 -17.84 1.23 11.64
CA LYS A 378 -16.68 2.02 11.22
C LYS A 378 -16.46 1.91 9.72
N THR A 379 -16.66 0.73 9.13
CA THR A 379 -16.57 0.55 7.67
C THR A 379 -17.59 1.42 6.95
N VAL A 380 -18.85 1.37 7.38
CA VAL A 380 -19.91 2.21 6.80
C VAL A 380 -19.57 3.69 6.90
N GLY A 381 -19.19 4.15 8.09
CA GLY A 381 -18.84 5.56 8.31
C GLY A 381 -17.64 6.02 7.49
N LEU A 382 -16.58 5.21 7.45
CA LEU A 382 -15.35 5.52 6.72
C LEU A 382 -15.59 5.59 5.21
N LEU A 383 -16.20 4.55 4.64
CA LEU A 383 -16.40 4.47 3.19
C LEU A 383 -17.38 5.53 2.69
N GLN A 384 -18.48 5.81 3.45
CA GLN A 384 -19.41 6.87 3.07
C GLN A 384 -18.73 8.25 3.11
N TYR A 385 -17.89 8.50 4.11
CA TYR A 385 -17.16 9.75 4.20
C TYR A 385 -16.11 9.89 3.08
N MET A 386 -15.35 8.82 2.81
CA MET A 386 -14.39 8.78 1.70
C MET A 386 -15.08 9.09 0.36
N LEU A 387 -16.22 8.45 0.09
CA LEU A 387 -17.00 8.67 -1.12
C LEU A 387 -17.39 10.15 -1.30
N GLN A 388 -17.89 10.76 -0.23
CA GLN A 388 -18.32 12.16 -0.24
C GLN A 388 -17.15 13.17 -0.16
N MET A 389 -15.92 12.69 0.01
CA MET A 389 -14.68 13.44 -0.25
C MET A 389 -14.18 13.26 -1.70
N GLY A 390 -14.92 12.56 -2.55
CA GLY A 390 -14.50 12.25 -3.92
C GLY A 390 -13.34 11.25 -3.99
N LEU A 391 -13.30 10.29 -3.06
CA LEU A 391 -12.36 9.18 -3.09
C LEU A 391 -13.07 7.91 -3.57
N PRO A 392 -12.48 7.11 -4.45
CA PRO A 392 -12.93 5.75 -4.72
C PRO A 392 -12.95 4.91 -3.43
N ILE A 393 -13.90 3.99 -3.33
CA ILE A 393 -14.09 3.13 -2.17
C ILE A 393 -13.92 1.65 -2.49
N PRO A 394 -13.39 0.82 -1.58
CA PRO A 394 -13.15 -0.61 -1.82
C PRO A 394 -14.45 -1.42 -1.74
N VAL A 395 -15.24 -1.33 -2.79
CA VAL A 395 -16.50 -2.07 -3.01
C VAL A 395 -16.49 -2.69 -4.42
N SER A 396 -17.41 -3.62 -4.69
CA SER A 396 -17.60 -4.17 -6.04
C SER A 396 -18.18 -3.12 -7.00
N ASP A 397 -17.85 -3.21 -8.29
CA ASP A 397 -18.37 -2.31 -9.34
C ASP A 397 -19.91 -2.30 -9.46
N ARG A 398 -20.57 -3.36 -8.97
CA ARG A 398 -22.02 -3.50 -8.97
C ARG A 398 -22.69 -2.76 -7.80
N SER A 399 -21.92 -2.18 -6.90
CA SER A 399 -22.44 -1.48 -5.73
C SER A 399 -23.13 -0.18 -6.12
N LYS A 400 -24.21 0.16 -5.41
CA LYS A 400 -24.92 1.43 -5.55
C LYS A 400 -24.62 2.32 -4.35
N ALA A 401 -24.34 3.58 -4.61
CA ALA A 401 -23.99 4.55 -3.60
C ALA A 401 -24.81 5.83 -3.78
N GLY A 402 -25.12 6.48 -2.68
CA GLY A 402 -25.87 7.73 -2.66
C GLY A 402 -25.35 8.70 -1.61
N LEU A 403 -26.01 9.83 -1.50
CA LEU A 403 -25.61 10.95 -0.67
C LEU A 403 -26.38 11.02 0.63
N PHE A 404 -25.68 11.37 1.68
CA PHE A 404 -26.24 11.79 2.95
C PHE A 404 -25.79 13.23 3.24
N ASP A 405 -26.73 14.07 3.69
CA ASP A 405 -26.41 15.46 4.04
C ASP A 405 -25.67 15.54 5.37
N ASP A 406 -26.02 14.65 6.28
CA ASP A 406 -25.46 14.62 7.61
C ASP A 406 -25.04 13.18 7.99
N ILE A 407 -23.88 13.04 8.64
CA ILE A 407 -23.48 11.78 9.26
C ILE A 407 -23.28 12.02 10.75
N MET A 408 -23.96 11.24 11.55
CA MET A 408 -23.91 11.33 13.01
C MET A 408 -23.49 10.00 13.59
N MET A 409 -22.51 10.01 14.48
CA MET A 409 -21.91 8.79 15.00
C MET A 409 -21.80 8.85 16.53
N ASP A 410 -22.10 7.71 17.15
CA ASP A 410 -21.88 7.44 18.58
C ASP A 410 -21.20 6.06 18.69
N ILE A 411 -19.86 6.05 18.62
CA ILE A 411 -19.02 4.84 18.66
C ILE A 411 -17.88 5.06 19.64
N GLY A 412 -17.67 4.07 20.52
CA GLY A 412 -16.57 4.01 21.48
C GLY A 412 -16.87 4.73 22.78
N ASP A 413 -16.20 4.31 23.84
CA ASP A 413 -16.28 4.90 25.17
C ASP A 413 -15.54 6.24 25.21
N GLU A 414 -16.29 7.34 25.35
CA GLU A 414 -15.70 8.64 25.64
C GLU A 414 -15.32 8.71 27.13
N GLN A 415 -14.39 7.91 27.56
CA GLN A 415 -13.70 8.08 28.85
C GLN A 415 -12.63 9.17 28.68
N SER A 416 -13.04 10.41 28.49
CA SER A 416 -12.08 11.51 28.66
C SER A 416 -12.05 11.84 30.15
N LEU A 417 -10.87 11.78 30.74
CA LEU A 417 -10.58 12.22 32.12
C LEU A 417 -10.94 13.71 32.36
N GLU A 418 -11.24 14.44 31.31
CA GLU A 418 -11.61 15.85 31.34
C GLU A 418 -13.13 16.12 31.50
N ASN A 419 -13.98 15.12 31.24
CA ASN A 419 -15.41 15.22 31.40
C ASN A 419 -15.88 14.21 32.46
N ASP A 420 -16.26 14.64 33.64
CA ASP A 420 -16.87 13.85 34.73
C ASP A 420 -18.21 13.19 34.37
N LEU A 421 -18.54 13.10 33.09
CA LEU A 421 -19.78 12.50 32.61
C LEU A 421 -19.63 10.98 32.53
N SER A 422 -20.52 10.25 33.18
CA SER A 422 -20.69 8.82 32.98
C SER A 422 -20.88 8.51 31.49
N THR A 423 -20.33 7.38 31.01
CA THR A 423 -20.48 6.89 29.63
C THR A 423 -21.94 6.97 29.13
N TYR A 424 -22.90 6.60 29.99
CA TYR A 424 -24.33 6.69 29.67
C TYR A 424 -24.82 8.13 29.41
N SER A 425 -24.36 9.10 30.20
CA SER A 425 -24.73 10.50 30.02
C SER A 425 -24.19 11.07 28.70
N SER A 426 -22.99 10.64 28.30
CA SER A 426 -22.39 11.02 27.00
C SER A 426 -23.20 10.45 25.82
N HIS A 427 -23.61 9.18 25.89
CA HIS A 427 -24.52 8.59 24.91
C HIS A 427 -25.85 9.32 24.81
N LEU A 428 -26.47 9.67 25.96
CA LEU A 428 -27.72 10.43 25.97
C LEU A 428 -27.59 11.84 25.37
N LEU A 429 -26.45 12.51 25.55
CA LEU A 429 -26.17 13.79 24.91
C LEU A 429 -26.04 13.67 23.40
N SER A 430 -25.34 12.63 22.94
CA SER A 430 -25.22 12.29 21.51
C SER A 430 -26.61 12.02 20.91
N MET A 431 -27.42 11.18 21.55
CA MET A 431 -28.80 10.87 21.11
C MET A 431 -29.69 12.12 21.09
N LYS A 432 -29.61 12.97 22.11
CA LYS A 432 -30.35 14.26 22.14
C LYS A 432 -30.01 15.14 20.95
N ARG A 433 -28.73 15.17 20.54
CA ARG A 433 -28.28 15.95 19.38
C ARG A 433 -28.76 15.31 18.08
N MET A 434 -28.61 13.99 17.93
CA MET A 434 -29.11 13.22 16.80
C MET A 434 -30.61 13.41 16.60
N ILE A 435 -31.42 13.27 17.67
CA ILE A 435 -32.86 13.49 17.62
C ILE A 435 -33.19 14.91 17.10
N ARG A 436 -32.48 15.94 17.50
CA ARG A 436 -32.79 17.32 17.08
C ARG A 436 -32.52 17.55 15.59
N GLN A 437 -31.53 16.91 15.03
CA GLN A 437 -30.98 17.20 13.69
C GLN A 437 -31.35 16.15 12.64
N ALA A 438 -31.74 14.94 13.06
CA ALA A 438 -32.08 13.87 12.14
C ALA A 438 -33.23 14.25 11.17
N ASN A 439 -33.01 13.94 9.90
CA ASN A 439 -33.98 14.09 8.80
C ASN A 439 -33.84 12.89 7.84
N ASP A 440 -34.58 12.90 6.73
CA ASP A 440 -34.61 11.85 5.72
C ASP A 440 -33.32 11.69 4.88
N ARG A 441 -32.32 12.59 5.04
CA ARG A 441 -30.99 12.53 4.41
C ARG A 441 -29.86 12.37 5.43
N THR A 442 -30.19 12.01 6.68
CA THR A 442 -29.22 11.83 7.76
C THR A 442 -28.86 10.35 7.94
N LEU A 443 -27.57 10.03 7.96
CA LEU A 443 -27.05 8.71 8.34
C LEU A 443 -26.62 8.71 9.82
N ILE A 444 -27.16 7.79 10.60
CA ILE A 444 -26.90 7.64 12.03
C ILE A 444 -26.19 6.31 12.27
N LEU A 445 -25.07 6.36 12.99
CA LEU A 445 -24.23 5.18 13.31
C LEU A 445 -24.09 5.09 14.84
N ILE A 446 -24.71 4.09 15.47
CA ILE A 446 -24.67 3.93 16.93
C ILE A 446 -24.18 2.54 17.29
N ASP A 447 -23.14 2.48 18.11
CA ASP A 447 -22.64 1.23 18.66
C ASP A 447 -23.22 0.99 20.05
N GLU A 448 -23.53 -0.28 20.36
CA GLU A 448 -24.09 -0.72 21.66
C GLU A 448 -25.26 0.14 22.17
N PHE A 449 -26.24 0.38 21.32
CA PHE A 449 -27.36 1.30 21.56
C PHE A 449 -28.13 0.97 22.84
N GLY A 450 -28.16 1.94 23.77
CA GLY A 450 -28.88 1.86 25.04
C GLY A 450 -28.09 1.27 26.22
N THR A 451 -26.81 0.89 26.02
CA THR A 451 -25.95 0.36 27.09
C THR A 451 -25.49 1.43 28.08
N GLY A 452 -24.87 1.01 29.19
CA GLY A 452 -24.30 1.90 30.21
C GLY A 452 -25.25 2.24 31.40
N THR A 453 -26.47 1.69 31.42
CA THR A 453 -27.43 1.81 32.52
C THR A 453 -28.18 0.50 32.76
N GLU A 454 -29.16 0.50 33.65
CA GLU A 454 -30.03 -0.65 33.87
C GLU A 454 -30.67 -1.12 32.56
N PRO A 455 -30.56 -2.41 32.20
CA PRO A 455 -30.94 -2.94 30.89
C PRO A 455 -32.41 -2.64 30.49
N GLN A 456 -33.34 -2.70 31.42
CA GLN A 456 -34.76 -2.43 31.13
C GLN A 456 -34.99 -0.96 30.77
N ILE A 457 -34.41 -0.02 31.52
CA ILE A 457 -34.55 1.41 31.31
C ILE A 457 -33.78 1.83 30.07
N GLY A 458 -32.55 1.37 29.91
CA GLY A 458 -31.73 1.65 28.74
C GLY A 458 -32.38 1.16 27.44
N GLY A 459 -32.91 -0.06 27.42
CA GLY A 459 -33.62 -0.62 26.30
C GLY A 459 -34.92 0.15 25.96
N ALA A 460 -35.70 0.60 26.97
CA ALA A 460 -36.91 1.38 26.74
C ALA A 460 -36.62 2.79 26.16
N ILE A 461 -35.58 3.47 26.67
CA ILE A 461 -35.14 4.78 26.16
C ILE A 461 -34.63 4.62 24.71
N ALA A 462 -33.80 3.60 24.45
CA ALA A 462 -33.28 3.33 23.11
C ALA A 462 -34.43 3.06 22.12
N GLN A 463 -35.45 2.29 22.52
CA GLN A 463 -36.61 2.04 21.66
C GLN A 463 -37.39 3.33 21.35
N ALA A 464 -37.61 4.18 22.34
CA ALA A 464 -38.29 5.46 22.13
C ALA A 464 -37.51 6.42 21.21
N VAL A 465 -36.18 6.43 21.31
CA VAL A 465 -35.28 7.19 20.41
C VAL A 465 -35.34 6.61 19.01
N LEU A 466 -35.30 5.29 18.86
CA LEU A 466 -35.39 4.61 17.57
C LEU A 466 -36.70 4.90 16.85
N GLU A 467 -37.81 4.96 17.60
CA GLU A 467 -39.11 5.33 17.05
C GLU A 467 -39.13 6.76 16.49
N LEU A 468 -38.42 7.70 17.15
CA LEU A 468 -38.26 9.06 16.64
C LEU A 468 -37.42 9.10 15.36
N PHE A 469 -36.33 8.31 15.26
CA PHE A 469 -35.57 8.20 14.02
C PHE A 469 -36.41 7.63 12.88
N TRP A 470 -37.18 6.60 13.17
CA TRP A 470 -38.09 5.99 12.19
C TRP A 470 -39.17 7.00 11.71
N LYS A 471 -39.82 7.75 12.62
CA LYS A 471 -40.80 8.80 12.27
C LYS A 471 -40.19 9.92 11.43
N ARG A 472 -38.94 10.26 11.65
CA ARG A 472 -38.19 11.26 10.87
C ARG A 472 -37.62 10.74 9.57
N GLN A 473 -37.86 9.49 9.24
CA GLN A 473 -37.36 8.85 8.04
C GLN A 473 -35.84 8.79 7.97
N ALA A 474 -35.12 8.91 9.10
CA ALA A 474 -33.65 8.87 9.14
C ALA A 474 -33.12 7.50 8.75
N TRP A 475 -31.89 7.48 8.26
CA TRP A 475 -31.16 6.28 7.92
C TRP A 475 -30.24 5.92 9.09
N ALA A 476 -30.20 4.64 9.45
CA ALA A 476 -29.40 4.26 10.60
C ALA A 476 -28.79 2.86 10.47
N VAL A 477 -27.56 2.70 10.98
CA VAL A 477 -26.96 1.40 11.29
C VAL A 477 -26.65 1.38 12.78
N ILE A 478 -27.27 0.46 13.48
CA ILE A 478 -27.28 0.45 14.96
C ILE A 478 -26.88 -0.95 15.42
N THR A 479 -25.96 -1.05 16.38
CA THR A 479 -25.67 -2.33 17.03
C THR A 479 -26.36 -2.38 18.41
N THR A 480 -26.85 -3.53 18.78
CA THR A 480 -27.52 -3.71 20.09
C THR A 480 -27.49 -5.15 20.59
N HIS A 481 -27.63 -5.26 21.90
CA HIS A 481 -27.87 -6.53 22.62
C HIS A 481 -29.32 -6.69 23.07
N TYR A 482 -30.13 -5.62 22.99
CA TYR A 482 -31.47 -5.60 23.53
C TYR A 482 -32.47 -6.26 22.60
N GLN A 483 -33.32 -7.12 23.19
CA GLN A 483 -34.33 -7.87 22.43
C GLN A 483 -35.48 -7.00 21.96
N ASN A 484 -35.95 -6.04 22.78
CA ASN A 484 -37.00 -5.13 22.38
C ASN A 484 -36.68 -4.37 21.10
N LEU A 485 -35.42 -3.99 20.87
CA LEU A 485 -35.01 -3.37 19.62
C LEU A 485 -35.00 -4.33 18.44
N LYS A 486 -34.74 -5.63 18.67
CA LYS A 486 -34.84 -6.65 17.61
C LYS A 486 -36.30 -6.87 17.20
N HIS A 487 -37.22 -6.90 18.16
CA HIS A 487 -38.65 -7.01 17.87
C HIS A 487 -39.19 -5.75 17.21
N PHE A 488 -38.68 -4.56 17.54
CA PHE A 488 -39.04 -3.32 16.86
C PHE A 488 -38.97 -3.41 15.33
N ALA A 489 -37.96 -4.14 14.78
CA ALA A 489 -37.83 -4.34 13.35
C ALA A 489 -38.93 -5.24 12.74
N GLU A 490 -39.60 -6.08 13.55
CA GLU A 490 -40.69 -6.94 13.07
C GLU A 490 -41.97 -6.15 12.89
N ASP A 491 -42.18 -5.13 13.75
CA ASP A 491 -43.41 -4.34 13.79
C ASP A 491 -43.36 -3.06 12.92
N HIS A 492 -42.16 -2.62 12.48
CA HIS A 492 -42.00 -1.33 11.80
C HIS A 492 -41.46 -1.50 10.38
N PRO A 493 -42.22 -1.17 9.33
CA PRO A 493 -41.73 -1.21 7.95
C PRO A 493 -40.59 -0.19 7.78
N GLY A 494 -39.56 -0.61 7.03
CA GLY A 494 -38.34 0.19 6.83
C GLY A 494 -37.24 -0.02 7.87
N VAL A 495 -37.46 -0.92 8.82
CA VAL A 495 -36.45 -1.38 9.79
C VAL A 495 -36.14 -2.86 9.53
N ALA A 496 -34.85 -3.19 9.42
CA ALA A 496 -34.39 -4.54 9.18
C ALA A 496 -33.46 -5.02 10.31
N ASN A 497 -33.58 -6.31 10.65
CA ASN A 497 -32.60 -6.95 11.52
C ASN A 497 -31.40 -7.47 10.72
N GLY A 498 -30.21 -7.39 11.29
CA GLY A 498 -28.98 -7.98 10.81
C GLY A 498 -28.32 -8.85 11.88
N ALA A 499 -27.83 -10.00 11.47
CA ALA A 499 -27.10 -10.92 12.34
C ALA A 499 -25.63 -11.00 11.96
N MET A 500 -24.70 -10.77 12.89
CA MET A 500 -23.31 -11.19 12.73
C MET A 500 -23.22 -12.71 12.94
N LEU A 501 -22.74 -13.40 11.93
CA LEU A 501 -22.71 -14.86 11.88
C LEU A 501 -21.58 -15.43 12.74
N TYR A 502 -21.85 -16.59 13.35
CA TYR A 502 -20.93 -17.29 14.24
C TYR A 502 -20.93 -18.79 13.92
N ASP A 503 -19.75 -19.39 13.83
CA ASP A 503 -19.59 -20.82 13.67
C ASP A 503 -19.59 -21.51 15.05
N ARG A 504 -20.60 -22.33 15.27
CA ARG A 504 -20.75 -23.06 16.54
C ARG A 504 -19.82 -24.27 16.66
N HIS A 505 -19.47 -24.90 15.55
CA HIS A 505 -18.59 -26.07 15.56
C HIS A 505 -17.16 -25.69 15.90
N GLU A 506 -16.67 -24.62 15.23
CA GLU A 506 -15.33 -24.11 15.46
C GLU A 506 -15.29 -23.02 16.56
N MET A 507 -16.45 -22.65 17.09
CA MET A 507 -16.61 -21.66 18.15
C MET A 507 -15.90 -20.33 17.82
N ARG A 508 -16.04 -19.88 16.56
CA ARG A 508 -15.41 -18.67 16.06
C ARG A 508 -16.37 -17.76 15.31
N PRO A 509 -16.15 -16.41 15.33
CA PRO A 509 -16.93 -15.48 14.53
C PRO A 509 -16.60 -15.67 13.04
N LEU A 510 -17.61 -15.56 12.20
CA LEU A 510 -17.45 -15.57 10.74
C LEU A 510 -17.28 -14.18 10.15
N PHE A 511 -17.48 -13.12 10.93
CA PHE A 511 -17.43 -11.72 10.52
C PHE A 511 -18.31 -11.36 9.31
N GLN A 512 -19.35 -12.14 9.04
CA GLN A 512 -20.30 -11.95 7.96
C GLN A 512 -21.61 -11.41 8.51
N LEU A 513 -22.16 -10.39 7.85
CA LEU A 513 -23.47 -9.82 8.14
C LEU A 513 -24.55 -10.53 7.31
N ALA A 514 -25.61 -10.96 7.96
CA ALA A 514 -26.79 -11.52 7.29
C ALA A 514 -28.00 -10.65 7.62
N ILE A 515 -28.50 -9.91 6.64
CA ILE A 515 -29.68 -9.03 6.77
C ILE A 515 -30.97 -9.85 6.68
N GLY A 516 -32.04 -9.38 7.36
CA GLY A 516 -33.36 -9.96 7.38
C GLY A 516 -33.64 -10.93 8.55
N ARG A 517 -32.75 -10.97 9.55
CA ARG A 517 -32.93 -11.80 10.76
C ARG A 517 -32.14 -11.26 11.96
N PRO A 518 -32.63 -11.38 13.20
CA PRO A 518 -31.88 -11.02 14.39
C PRO A 518 -30.76 -12.05 14.68
N GLY A 519 -29.64 -11.56 15.29
CA GLY A 519 -28.54 -12.40 15.76
C GLY A 519 -28.68 -12.79 17.22
N SER A 520 -28.05 -13.95 17.60
CA SER A 520 -27.87 -14.36 18.98
C SER A 520 -26.55 -13.83 19.55
N SER A 521 -26.49 -13.62 20.87
CA SER A 521 -25.27 -13.19 21.54
C SER A 521 -24.26 -14.31 21.77
N PHE A 522 -24.66 -15.59 21.68
CA PHE A 522 -23.82 -16.78 21.94
C PHE A 522 -23.08 -16.77 23.29
N ALA A 523 -23.63 -16.10 24.29
CA ALA A 523 -22.94 -15.88 25.57
C ALA A 523 -22.63 -17.20 26.29
N ILE A 524 -23.54 -18.16 26.27
CA ILE A 524 -23.39 -19.48 26.90
C ILE A 524 -22.28 -20.29 26.19
N GLU A 525 -22.27 -20.26 24.86
CA GLU A 525 -21.27 -20.97 24.06
C GLU A 525 -19.87 -20.36 24.26
N ILE A 526 -19.78 -19.04 24.35
CA ILE A 526 -18.53 -18.34 24.62
C ILE A 526 -18.05 -18.64 26.04
N ALA A 527 -18.93 -18.64 27.05
CA ALA A 527 -18.58 -18.98 28.42
C ALA A 527 -18.01 -20.41 28.52
N ARG A 528 -18.59 -21.36 27.77
CA ARG A 528 -18.09 -22.74 27.67
C ARG A 528 -16.71 -22.81 27.01
N LYS A 529 -16.49 -22.05 25.96
CA LYS A 529 -15.20 -21.98 25.25
C LYS A 529 -14.08 -21.42 26.12
N ILE A 530 -14.38 -20.41 26.93
CA ILE A 530 -13.42 -19.80 27.88
C ILE A 530 -13.11 -20.75 29.04
N GLY A 531 -13.92 -21.80 29.26
CA GLY A 531 -13.69 -22.82 30.28
C GLY A 531 -14.37 -22.53 31.60
N LEU A 532 -15.49 -21.76 31.61
CA LEU A 532 -16.33 -21.67 32.82
C LEU A 532 -16.79 -23.06 33.25
N PRO A 533 -16.83 -23.33 34.56
CA PRO A 533 -17.33 -24.62 35.08
C PRO A 533 -18.76 -24.92 34.58
N GLU A 534 -19.02 -26.15 34.16
CA GLU A 534 -20.31 -26.55 33.57
C GLU A 534 -21.47 -26.39 34.58
N GLU A 535 -21.18 -26.43 35.90
CA GLU A 535 -22.14 -26.15 36.96
C GLU A 535 -22.67 -24.72 36.88
N VAL A 536 -21.79 -23.72 36.67
CA VAL A 536 -22.16 -22.30 36.52
C VAL A 536 -22.96 -22.09 35.23
N ILE A 537 -22.56 -22.76 34.16
CA ILE A 537 -23.25 -22.66 32.88
C ILE A 537 -24.67 -23.26 32.96
N ARG A 538 -24.82 -24.38 33.68
CA ARG A 538 -26.11 -25.01 33.87
C ARG A 538 -27.02 -24.15 34.74
N GLU A 539 -26.54 -23.63 35.88
CA GLU A 539 -27.30 -22.77 36.75
C GLU A 539 -27.74 -21.46 36.05
N ALA A 540 -26.82 -20.83 35.33
CA ALA A 540 -27.12 -19.66 34.48
C ALA A 540 -28.21 -19.99 33.43
N SER A 541 -28.16 -21.18 32.81
CA SER A 541 -29.14 -21.63 31.84
C SER A 541 -30.52 -21.88 32.45
N GLU A 542 -30.56 -22.37 33.68
CA GLU A 542 -31.81 -22.59 34.45
C GLU A 542 -32.44 -21.23 34.86
N ILE A 543 -31.63 -20.25 35.25
CA ILE A 543 -32.09 -18.89 35.61
C ILE A 543 -32.67 -18.16 34.41
N VAL A 544 -32.06 -18.31 33.24
CA VAL A 544 -32.54 -17.67 31.99
C VAL A 544 -33.81 -18.35 31.47
N GLY A 545 -34.05 -19.61 31.77
CA GLY A 545 -35.21 -20.39 31.35
C GLY A 545 -35.00 -21.18 30.07
N SER A 546 -35.51 -22.42 30.05
CA SER A 546 -35.33 -23.37 28.96
C SER A 546 -35.98 -22.90 27.63
N ASP A 547 -37.09 -22.20 27.71
CA ASP A 547 -37.85 -21.73 26.56
C ASP A 547 -37.13 -20.67 25.76
N TYR A 548 -36.39 -19.80 26.46
CA TYR A 548 -35.57 -18.79 25.84
C TYR A 548 -34.39 -19.41 25.05
N ILE A 549 -33.74 -20.37 25.64
CA ILE A 549 -32.59 -21.08 25.00
C ILE A 549 -33.05 -21.93 23.85
N GLN A 550 -34.21 -22.59 23.95
CA GLN A 550 -34.78 -23.38 22.85
C GLN A 550 -35.26 -22.54 21.69
N SER A 551 -35.90 -21.39 21.95
CA SER A 551 -36.33 -20.45 20.92
C SER A 551 -35.13 -19.91 20.15
N ASP A 552 -34.05 -19.54 20.83
CA ASP A 552 -32.82 -19.08 20.21
C ASP A 552 -32.15 -20.18 19.37
N LYS A 553 -32.14 -21.44 19.84
CA LYS A 553 -31.66 -22.59 19.09
C LYS A 553 -32.50 -22.91 17.85
N TYR A 554 -33.82 -22.85 17.94
CA TYR A 554 -34.72 -23.13 16.83
C TYR A 554 -34.58 -22.12 15.69
N LEU A 555 -34.50 -20.84 16.02
CA LEU A 555 -34.22 -19.76 15.05
C LEU A 555 -32.89 -19.97 14.36
N GLN A 556 -31.89 -20.44 15.07
CA GLN A 556 -30.54 -20.68 14.53
C GLN A 556 -30.50 -21.93 13.62
N ASP A 557 -31.21 -22.98 13.87
CA ASP A 557 -31.26 -24.18 13.01
C ASP A 557 -31.96 -23.87 11.67
N ILE A 558 -33.03 -23.10 11.68
CA ILE A 558 -33.71 -22.61 10.46
C ILE A 558 -32.74 -21.76 9.64
N VAL A 559 -31.94 -20.92 10.31
CA VAL A 559 -30.93 -20.09 9.69
C VAL A 559 -29.85 -20.93 8.98
N ARG A 560 -29.39 -22.02 9.62
CA ARG A 560 -28.38 -22.94 9.07
C ARG A 560 -28.89 -23.64 7.80
N ASP A 561 -30.10 -24.14 7.84
CA ASP A 561 -30.68 -24.87 6.72
C ASP A 561 -30.95 -23.95 5.53
N LYS A 562 -31.42 -22.73 5.77
CA LYS A 562 -31.59 -21.72 4.70
C LYS A 562 -30.26 -21.38 4.07
N ARG A 563 -29.18 -21.17 4.86
CA ARG A 563 -27.85 -20.84 4.37
C ARG A 563 -27.23 -21.99 3.55
N TYR A 564 -27.41 -23.23 3.99
CA TYR A 564 -26.94 -24.38 3.23
C TYR A 564 -27.62 -24.42 1.84
N TRP A 565 -28.91 -24.14 1.79
CA TRP A 565 -29.65 -24.10 0.53
C TRP A 565 -29.31 -22.89 -0.32
N GLU A 566 -29.07 -21.71 0.28
CA GLU A 566 -28.63 -20.52 -0.45
C GLU A 566 -27.23 -20.69 -1.04
N ALA A 567 -26.25 -21.18 -0.26
CA ALA A 567 -24.92 -21.49 -0.76
C ALA A 567 -24.96 -22.54 -1.89
N LYS A 568 -25.82 -23.54 -1.76
CA LYS A 568 -26.02 -24.56 -2.80
C LYS A 568 -26.66 -23.96 -4.06
N ARG A 569 -27.63 -23.07 -3.90
CA ARG A 569 -28.27 -22.32 -5.01
C ARG A 569 -27.25 -21.41 -5.72
N GLN A 570 -26.43 -20.70 -5.01
CA GLN A 570 -25.35 -19.87 -5.60
C GLN A 570 -24.31 -20.72 -6.34
N THR A 571 -23.93 -21.87 -5.78
CA THR A 571 -23.02 -22.82 -6.46
C THR A 571 -23.61 -23.37 -7.73
N VAL A 572 -24.91 -23.68 -7.74
CA VAL A 572 -25.63 -24.14 -8.92
C VAL A 572 -25.70 -23.03 -9.97
N HIS A 573 -26.06 -21.80 -9.56
CA HIS A 573 -26.17 -20.66 -10.47
C HIS A 573 -24.81 -20.25 -11.08
N ALA A 574 -23.74 -20.34 -10.30
CA ALA A 574 -22.38 -20.10 -10.80
C ALA A 574 -21.96 -21.16 -11.83
N ARG A 575 -22.35 -22.44 -11.61
CA ARG A 575 -22.09 -23.53 -12.55
C ARG A 575 -22.94 -23.44 -13.82
N GLU A 576 -24.19 -23.01 -13.69
CA GLU A 576 -25.05 -22.75 -14.85
C GLU A 576 -24.48 -21.65 -15.74
N LYS A 577 -24.03 -20.54 -15.14
CA LYS A 577 -23.42 -19.43 -15.87
C LYS A 577 -22.06 -19.79 -16.49
N GLU A 578 -21.31 -20.68 -15.86
CA GLU A 578 -20.08 -21.21 -16.43
C GLU A 578 -20.35 -22.16 -17.60
N LEU A 579 -21.39 -22.95 -17.51
CA LEU A 579 -21.86 -23.84 -18.60
C LEU A 579 -22.36 -23.00 -19.80
N GLU A 580 -23.14 -21.97 -19.55
CA GLU A 580 -23.66 -21.05 -20.58
C GLU A 580 -22.51 -20.37 -21.34
N LYS A 581 -21.52 -19.81 -20.62
CA LYS A 581 -20.30 -19.26 -21.25
C LYS A 581 -19.47 -20.27 -22.03
N ARG A 582 -19.50 -21.53 -21.63
CA ARG A 582 -18.82 -22.60 -22.38
C ARG A 582 -19.62 -22.99 -23.63
N LEU A 583 -20.95 -22.99 -23.58
CA LEU A 583 -21.80 -23.20 -24.72
C LEU A 583 -21.60 -22.10 -25.79
N ASP A 584 -21.68 -20.84 -25.41
CA ASP A 584 -21.44 -19.71 -26.31
C ASP A 584 -20.05 -19.79 -26.99
N LYS A 585 -19.04 -20.21 -26.22
CA LYS A 585 -17.68 -20.40 -26.75
C LYS A 585 -17.62 -21.61 -27.72
N TYR A 586 -18.38 -22.66 -27.49
CA TYR A 586 -18.46 -23.78 -28.43
C TYR A 586 -19.22 -23.42 -29.69
N GLU A 587 -20.31 -22.66 -29.59
CA GLU A 587 -21.09 -22.19 -30.74
C GLU A 587 -20.24 -21.28 -31.64
N SER A 588 -19.50 -20.32 -31.06
CA SER A 588 -18.59 -19.47 -31.83
C SER A 588 -17.45 -20.26 -32.49
N MET A 589 -16.91 -21.29 -31.82
CA MET A 589 -15.91 -22.15 -32.43
C MET A 589 -16.48 -22.98 -33.60
N VAL A 590 -17.73 -23.44 -33.52
CA VAL A 590 -18.38 -24.16 -34.59
C VAL A 590 -18.62 -23.26 -35.81
N GLU A 591 -19.06 -22.02 -35.58
CA GLU A 591 -19.25 -21.05 -36.66
C GLU A 591 -17.91 -20.70 -37.37
N ASP A 592 -16.82 -20.53 -36.62
CA ASP A 592 -15.50 -20.27 -37.19
C ASP A 592 -14.95 -21.43 -37.98
N VAL A 593 -15.19 -22.68 -37.54
CA VAL A 593 -14.82 -23.89 -38.26
C VAL A 593 -15.64 -24.02 -39.55
N GLU A 594 -16.94 -23.72 -39.53
CA GLU A 594 -17.77 -23.71 -40.72
C GLU A 594 -17.37 -22.65 -41.73
N LYS A 595 -17.02 -21.45 -41.30
CA LYS A 595 -16.47 -20.37 -42.19
C LYS A 595 -15.15 -20.79 -42.80
N SER A 596 -14.23 -21.30 -41.99
CA SER A 596 -12.92 -21.75 -42.48
C SER A 596 -13.06 -22.89 -43.48
N ARG A 597 -13.99 -23.82 -43.28
CA ARG A 597 -14.29 -24.91 -44.21
C ARG A 597 -14.85 -24.39 -45.56
N LYS A 598 -15.75 -23.43 -45.54
CA LYS A 598 -16.29 -22.79 -46.74
C LYS A 598 -15.20 -22.04 -47.50
N GLU A 599 -14.32 -21.31 -46.85
CA GLU A 599 -13.20 -20.63 -47.46
C GLU A 599 -12.18 -21.57 -48.11
N ILE A 600 -11.83 -22.66 -47.41
CA ILE A 600 -10.92 -23.68 -47.96
C ILE A 600 -11.51 -24.35 -49.20
N LEU A 601 -12.80 -24.67 -49.20
CA LEU A 601 -13.49 -25.29 -50.34
C LEU A 601 -13.61 -24.30 -51.51
N ALA A 602 -13.83 -23.01 -51.24
CA ALA A 602 -13.88 -21.99 -52.27
C ALA A 602 -12.50 -21.78 -52.93
N ARG A 603 -11.44 -21.71 -52.13
CA ARG A 603 -10.05 -21.63 -52.64
C ARG A 603 -9.64 -22.84 -53.47
N ALA A 604 -9.98 -24.07 -53.01
CA ALA A 604 -9.70 -25.30 -53.73
C ALA A 604 -10.43 -25.36 -55.07
N ARG A 605 -11.71 -24.88 -55.14
CA ARG A 605 -12.44 -24.80 -56.39
C ARG A 605 -11.84 -23.78 -57.36
N ALA A 606 -11.47 -22.58 -56.87
CA ALA A 606 -10.85 -21.57 -57.68
C ALA A 606 -9.49 -22.06 -58.26
N GLN A 607 -8.66 -22.73 -57.47
CA GLN A 607 -7.40 -23.31 -57.94
C GLN A 607 -7.61 -24.43 -58.95
N ALA A 608 -8.63 -25.30 -58.78
CA ALA A 608 -8.96 -26.32 -59.76
C ALA A 608 -9.45 -25.72 -61.09
N GLU A 609 -10.29 -24.67 -61.03
CA GLU A 609 -10.75 -23.96 -62.22
C GLU A 609 -9.60 -23.25 -62.97
N GLU A 610 -8.65 -22.72 -62.26
CA GLU A 610 -7.48 -22.07 -62.83
C GLU A 610 -6.55 -23.09 -63.52
N LEU A 611 -6.27 -24.21 -62.86
CA LEU A 611 -5.52 -25.33 -63.43
C LEU A 611 -6.19 -25.94 -64.67
N ILE A 612 -7.51 -26.06 -64.70
CA ILE A 612 -8.26 -26.55 -65.89
C ILE A 612 -8.15 -25.53 -67.00
N LYS A 613 -8.28 -24.23 -66.74
CA LYS A 613 -8.11 -23.17 -67.74
C LYS A 613 -6.72 -23.13 -68.34
N GLU A 614 -5.68 -23.28 -67.48
CA GLU A 614 -4.29 -23.31 -67.93
C GLU A 614 -3.99 -24.54 -68.75
N SER A 615 -4.54 -25.73 -68.31
CA SER A 615 -4.40 -26.96 -69.05
C SER A 615 -5.08 -26.90 -70.42
N ASN A 616 -6.32 -26.38 -70.48
CA ASN A 616 -7.03 -26.19 -71.77
C ASN A 616 -6.30 -25.22 -72.70
N LYS A 617 -5.76 -24.12 -72.16
CA LYS A 617 -4.98 -23.15 -72.94
C LYS A 617 -3.69 -23.74 -73.52
N ARG A 618 -3.03 -24.61 -72.75
CA ARG A 618 -1.83 -25.33 -73.23
C ARG A 618 -2.22 -26.41 -74.27
N ILE A 619 -3.33 -27.13 -74.10
CA ILE A 619 -3.83 -28.10 -75.10
C ILE A 619 -4.19 -27.38 -76.40
N GLU A 620 -4.88 -26.22 -76.30
CA GLU A 620 -5.24 -25.45 -77.51
C GLU A 620 -3.98 -24.91 -78.20
N ASN A 621 -3.03 -24.41 -77.47
CA ASN A 621 -1.73 -24.00 -78.08
C ASN A 621 -1.00 -25.14 -78.72
N THR A 622 -0.93 -26.31 -78.05
CA THR A 622 -0.29 -27.52 -78.60
C THR A 622 -1.01 -28.04 -79.84
N ILE A 623 -2.35 -27.99 -79.94
CA ILE A 623 -3.17 -28.35 -81.10
C ILE A 623 -2.89 -27.35 -82.24
N ARG A 624 -2.73 -26.04 -81.92
CA ARG A 624 -2.39 -25.00 -82.85
C ARG A 624 -1.02 -25.16 -83.42
N GLU A 625 -0.02 -25.44 -82.64
CA GLU A 625 1.38 -25.73 -83.04
C GLU A 625 1.43 -27.00 -83.92
N ILE A 626 0.69 -28.08 -83.56
CA ILE A 626 0.62 -29.28 -84.38
C ILE A 626 -0.09 -28.98 -85.73
N ARG A 627 -1.08 -28.06 -85.81
CA ARG A 627 -1.69 -27.68 -87.06
C ARG A 627 -0.82 -26.79 -87.92
N GLU A 628 -0.05 -25.92 -87.36
CA GLU A 628 0.85 -24.97 -88.06
C GLU A 628 2.10 -25.71 -88.62
N HIS A 629 2.56 -26.78 -88.00
CA HIS A 629 3.77 -27.58 -88.38
C HIS A 629 3.44 -28.92 -89.03
N GLN A 630 2.53 -28.93 -90.06
CA GLN A 630 2.07 -30.15 -90.71
C GLN A 630 3.15 -30.87 -91.64
N ALA A 631 4.45 -30.55 -91.49
CA ALA A 631 5.48 -31.04 -92.39
C ALA A 631 6.69 -31.76 -91.80
N GLU A 632 6.91 -31.85 -90.53
CA GLU A 632 8.12 -32.57 -89.93
C GLU A 632 7.81 -33.53 -88.76
N LYS A 633 8.04 -34.80 -88.99
CA LYS A 633 7.84 -35.83 -88.00
C LYS A 633 8.67 -35.72 -86.72
N GLU A 634 9.78 -34.98 -86.79
CA GLU A 634 10.66 -34.78 -85.63
C GLU A 634 10.14 -33.73 -84.64
N GLU A 635 9.57 -32.61 -85.16
CA GLU A 635 9.00 -31.56 -84.31
C GLU A 635 7.73 -31.96 -83.56
N THR A 636 6.87 -32.78 -84.23
CA THR A 636 5.72 -33.37 -83.62
C THR A 636 6.05 -34.34 -82.48
N ARG A 637 7.22 -34.97 -82.55
CA ARG A 637 7.74 -35.84 -81.50
C ARG A 637 8.28 -35.08 -80.31
N LYS A 638 8.93 -33.90 -80.57
CA LYS A 638 9.40 -33.01 -79.50
C LYS A 638 8.22 -32.38 -78.72
N ILE A 639 7.20 -31.91 -79.42
CA ILE A 639 6.00 -31.33 -78.83
C ILE A 639 5.25 -32.34 -77.97
N ARG A 640 5.09 -33.61 -78.45
CA ARG A 640 4.54 -34.73 -77.69
C ARG A 640 5.40 -35.08 -76.44
N GLN A 641 6.71 -34.98 -76.53
CA GLN A 641 7.58 -35.17 -75.40
C GLN A 641 7.39 -34.05 -74.34
N GLN A 642 7.29 -32.78 -74.73
CA GLN A 642 7.04 -31.66 -73.86
C GLN A 642 5.69 -31.78 -73.16
N LEU A 643 4.61 -32.26 -73.84
CA LEU A 643 3.30 -32.49 -73.26
C LEU A 643 3.37 -33.63 -72.24
N ALA A 644 4.08 -34.74 -72.57
CA ALA A 644 4.26 -35.86 -71.63
C ALA A 644 5.17 -35.50 -70.44
N GLU A 645 6.09 -34.53 -70.57
CA GLU A 645 6.86 -33.98 -69.45
C GLU A 645 6.03 -33.08 -68.55
N PHE A 646 5.09 -32.35 -69.14
CA PHE A 646 4.14 -31.52 -68.39
C PHE A 646 3.12 -32.40 -67.61
N GLU A 647 2.56 -33.44 -68.23
CA GLU A 647 1.70 -34.40 -67.54
C GLU A 647 2.43 -35.12 -66.38
N ARG A 648 3.73 -35.44 -66.56
CA ARG A 648 4.56 -36.00 -65.49
C ARG A 648 4.94 -34.93 -64.44
N GLY A 649 4.92 -33.62 -64.76
CA GLY A 649 5.06 -32.51 -63.84
C GLY A 649 3.84 -32.31 -62.94
N LEU A 650 2.66 -32.46 -63.52
CA LEU A 650 1.38 -32.42 -62.79
C LEU A 650 1.23 -33.58 -61.78
N ASP A 651 1.72 -34.74 -62.10
CA ASP A 651 1.77 -35.90 -61.16
C ASP A 651 2.82 -35.72 -60.04
N LYS A 652 3.78 -34.78 -60.19
CA LYS A 652 4.79 -34.48 -59.17
C LYS A 652 4.46 -33.31 -58.26
N GLU A 653 3.43 -32.52 -58.55
CA GLU A 653 2.94 -31.41 -57.72
C GLU A 653 1.84 -31.79 -56.75
N THR A 654 1.52 -33.06 -56.57
CA THR A 654 0.83 -33.51 -55.35
C THR A 654 1.88 -33.66 -54.25
N PRO A 655 1.95 -32.73 -53.29
CA PRO A 655 2.91 -32.87 -52.22
C PRO A 655 2.53 -34.03 -51.32
N ALA A 656 3.35 -35.08 -51.33
CA ALA A 656 3.42 -36.03 -50.25
C ALA A 656 3.83 -35.23 -48.97
N PRO A 657 3.25 -35.55 -47.80
CA PRO A 657 3.47 -34.76 -46.60
C PRO A 657 4.93 -34.87 -46.14
N SER A 658 5.75 -33.88 -46.44
CA SER A 658 7.08 -33.73 -45.90
C SER A 658 7.04 -33.51 -44.38
N LYS A 659 7.77 -34.36 -43.66
CA LYS A 659 8.08 -34.20 -42.25
C LYS A 659 9.02 -33.00 -42.09
N GLU A 660 8.45 -31.80 -41.85
CA GLU A 660 9.22 -30.68 -41.32
C GLU A 660 8.40 -29.86 -40.32
N LYS A 661 9.00 -29.85 -39.14
CA LYS A 661 8.84 -28.89 -38.04
C LYS A 661 7.47 -28.20 -37.84
N ARG A 662 6.69 -28.78 -36.93
CA ARG A 662 5.50 -28.17 -36.33
C ARG A 662 5.83 -26.84 -35.68
N ALA A 663 5.43 -25.76 -36.31
CA ALA A 663 5.07 -24.54 -35.62
C ALA A 663 3.63 -24.71 -35.10
N LYS A 664 3.40 -24.27 -33.84
CA LYS A 664 2.08 -24.40 -33.17
C LYS A 664 1.01 -23.59 -33.90
N GLY A 665 0.09 -24.30 -34.56
CA GLY A 665 -1.10 -23.71 -35.15
C GLY A 665 -2.15 -24.85 -35.29
N HIS A 666 -3.37 -24.59 -34.87
CA HIS A 666 -4.47 -25.55 -34.76
C HIS A 666 -4.71 -26.34 -36.05
N GLY A 667 -4.32 -27.61 -36.06
CA GLY A 667 -4.60 -28.56 -37.12
C GLY A 667 -5.91 -29.29 -36.87
N VAL A 668 -6.75 -29.40 -37.91
CA VAL A 668 -7.96 -30.19 -37.94
C VAL A 668 -7.62 -31.65 -37.58
N MET A 669 -8.17 -32.14 -36.47
CA MET A 669 -8.04 -33.54 -36.06
C MET A 669 -8.82 -34.46 -37.00
N SER A 670 -8.23 -35.61 -37.40
CA SER A 670 -8.94 -36.66 -38.12
C SER A 670 -10.00 -37.28 -37.22
N ASP A 671 -11.05 -37.87 -37.83
CA ASP A 671 -12.11 -38.55 -37.08
C ASP A 671 -11.56 -39.69 -36.18
N GLU A 672 -10.47 -40.36 -36.61
CA GLU A 672 -9.78 -41.36 -35.83
C GLU A 672 -9.06 -40.80 -34.62
N ASP A 673 -8.42 -39.61 -34.74
CA ASP A 673 -7.79 -38.92 -33.62
C ASP A 673 -8.82 -38.38 -32.63
N PHE A 674 -10.00 -37.97 -33.11
CA PHE A 674 -11.10 -37.54 -32.26
C PHE A 674 -11.67 -38.70 -31.45
N GLN A 675 -11.91 -39.83 -32.10
CA GLN A 675 -12.37 -41.06 -31.43
C GLN A 675 -11.34 -41.55 -30.39
N ALA A 676 -10.05 -41.56 -30.74
CA ALA A 676 -8.98 -41.93 -29.83
C ALA A 676 -8.89 -40.97 -28.62
N LYS A 677 -9.20 -39.69 -28.80
CA LYS A 677 -9.21 -38.71 -27.73
C LYS A 677 -10.44 -38.82 -26.81
N VAL A 678 -11.59 -39.11 -27.39
CA VAL A 678 -12.82 -39.42 -26.64
C VAL A 678 -12.65 -40.70 -25.82
N GLU A 679 -12.02 -41.72 -26.37
CA GLU A 679 -11.73 -42.97 -25.68
C GLU A 679 -10.70 -42.79 -24.55
N ARG A 680 -9.69 -41.95 -24.74
CA ARG A 680 -8.75 -41.52 -23.68
C ARG A 680 -9.41 -40.72 -22.56
N ILE A 681 -10.40 -39.92 -22.86
CA ILE A 681 -11.19 -39.17 -21.86
C ILE A 681 -12.13 -40.14 -21.09
N ARG A 682 -12.77 -41.06 -21.75
CA ARG A 682 -13.58 -42.13 -21.11
C ARG A 682 -12.75 -42.97 -20.17
N SER A 683 -11.61 -43.46 -20.64
CA SER A 683 -10.71 -44.27 -19.81
C SER A 683 -10.07 -43.51 -18.65
N ARG A 684 -9.85 -42.19 -18.80
CA ARG A 684 -9.44 -41.31 -17.66
C ARG A 684 -10.57 -41.14 -16.64
N LYS A 685 -11.80 -40.99 -17.09
CA LYS A 685 -12.98 -40.86 -16.21
C LYS A 685 -13.21 -42.16 -15.42
N GLU A 686 -13.15 -43.30 -16.06
CA GLU A 686 -13.24 -44.60 -15.41
C GLU A 686 -12.10 -44.87 -14.41
N ARG A 687 -10.86 -44.46 -14.73
CA ARG A 687 -9.73 -44.53 -13.78
C ARG A 687 -9.91 -43.59 -12.60
N HIS A 688 -10.53 -42.44 -12.81
CA HIS A 688 -10.79 -41.48 -11.73
C HIS A 688 -11.91 -41.98 -10.81
N GLU A 689 -12.95 -42.54 -11.38
CA GLU A 689 -14.07 -43.16 -10.63
C GLU A 689 -13.60 -44.40 -9.85
N LYS A 690 -12.76 -45.26 -10.45
CA LYS A 690 -12.13 -46.37 -9.74
C LYS A 690 -11.22 -45.91 -8.60
N ARG A 691 -10.39 -44.86 -8.80
CA ARG A 691 -9.58 -44.28 -7.74
C ARG A 691 -10.39 -43.66 -6.62
N GLN A 692 -11.52 -43.02 -6.92
CA GLN A 692 -12.44 -42.54 -5.88
C GLN A 692 -13.12 -43.65 -5.11
N ALA A 693 -13.55 -44.68 -5.79
CA ALA A 693 -14.13 -45.91 -5.17
C ALA A 693 -13.08 -46.66 -4.31
N GLU A 694 -11.83 -46.73 -4.76
CA GLU A 694 -10.74 -47.32 -3.98
C GLU A 694 -10.35 -46.44 -2.76
N LYS A 695 -10.36 -45.12 -2.89
CA LYS A 695 -10.16 -44.22 -1.73
C LYS A 695 -11.30 -44.30 -0.73
N ALA A 696 -12.54 -44.42 -1.19
CA ALA A 696 -13.70 -44.60 -0.32
C ALA A 696 -13.69 -45.98 0.39
N SER A 697 -13.23 -47.03 -0.31
CA SER A 697 -13.07 -48.35 0.29
C SER A 697 -11.86 -48.44 1.23
N GLN A 698 -10.78 -47.69 0.95
CA GLN A 698 -9.63 -47.58 1.87
C GLN A 698 -9.97 -46.77 3.13
N GLN A 699 -10.78 -45.71 3.00
CA GLN A 699 -11.27 -44.97 4.17
C GLN A 699 -12.25 -45.82 5.02
N LYS A 700 -13.10 -46.65 4.38
CA LYS A 700 -13.91 -47.59 5.14
C LYS A 700 -13.06 -48.68 5.83
N LYS A 701 -12.03 -49.23 5.17
CA LYS A 701 -11.10 -50.20 5.77
C LYS A 701 -10.21 -49.59 6.84
N GLN A 702 -9.85 -48.30 6.76
CA GLN A 702 -9.14 -47.60 7.82
C GLN A 702 -10.05 -47.24 9.00
N ALA A 703 -11.36 -47.07 8.79
CA ALA A 703 -12.31 -46.88 9.89
C ALA A 703 -12.59 -48.17 10.64
N GLU A 704 -12.44 -49.34 10.00
CA GLU A 704 -12.62 -50.67 10.61
C GLU A 704 -11.34 -51.26 11.20
N MET A 705 -10.16 -50.73 10.89
CA MET A 705 -8.88 -51.09 11.52
C MET A 705 -8.39 -49.97 12.47
N ARG A 706 -9.18 -49.73 13.51
CA ARG A 706 -8.59 -49.15 14.73
C ARG A 706 -7.91 -50.26 15.50
N PRO A 707 -6.59 -50.26 15.72
CA PRO A 707 -5.92 -51.25 16.50
C PRO A 707 -6.39 -51.10 17.96
N THR A 708 -6.92 -52.16 18.47
CA THR A 708 -7.19 -52.43 19.88
C THR A 708 -5.85 -52.26 20.64
N THR A 709 -5.83 -51.35 21.59
CA THR A 709 -5.00 -51.32 22.79
C THR A 709 -3.62 -51.96 22.67
N GLN A 710 -2.59 -51.15 22.43
CA GLN A 710 -1.24 -51.48 22.92
C GLN A 710 -1.26 -51.34 24.44
N ARG A 711 -0.92 -52.44 25.14
CA ARG A 711 -0.70 -52.44 26.58
C ARG A 711 0.36 -51.39 26.90
N GLU A 712 -0.01 -50.33 27.60
CA GLU A 712 0.90 -49.37 28.18
C GLU A 712 1.77 -50.09 29.18
N LEU A 713 3.10 -50.05 29.00
CA LEU A 713 4.06 -50.53 30.01
C LEU A 713 3.91 -49.62 31.24
N PRO A 714 3.95 -50.19 32.46
CA PRO A 714 3.82 -49.42 33.70
C PRO A 714 4.92 -48.36 33.81
N ILE A 715 4.56 -47.20 34.32
CA ILE A 715 5.45 -46.08 34.58
C ILE A 715 6.22 -46.39 35.89
N ASP A 716 7.56 -46.38 35.82
CA ASP A 716 8.45 -46.65 36.92
C ASP A 716 9.14 -45.40 37.46
N LYS A 717 9.72 -45.47 38.64
CA LYS A 717 10.50 -44.40 39.27
C LYS A 717 11.73 -44.09 38.39
N GLY A 718 11.91 -42.83 37.99
CA GLY A 718 12.99 -42.38 37.12
C GLY A 718 12.57 -42.18 35.67
N ASP A 719 11.38 -42.62 35.29
CA ASP A 719 10.90 -42.41 33.92
C ASP A 719 10.60 -40.94 33.63
N THR A 720 10.93 -40.53 32.39
CA THR A 720 10.52 -39.22 31.88
C THR A 720 9.09 -39.33 31.34
N VAL A 721 8.21 -38.53 31.91
CA VAL A 721 6.78 -38.51 31.59
C VAL A 721 6.30 -37.13 31.19
N HIS A 722 5.26 -37.07 30.40
CA HIS A 722 4.52 -35.83 30.14
C HIS A 722 3.06 -35.99 30.56
N ILE A 723 2.40 -34.88 30.86
CA ILE A 723 0.99 -34.84 31.17
C ILE A 723 0.19 -34.97 29.88
N LYS A 724 -0.79 -35.86 29.82
CA LYS A 724 -1.69 -36.03 28.66
C LYS A 724 -2.28 -34.68 28.25
N GLY A 725 -1.95 -34.25 27.02
CA GLY A 725 -2.39 -32.96 26.44
C GLY A 725 -1.49 -31.74 26.75
N LEU A 726 -0.31 -31.92 27.40
CA LEU A 726 0.66 -30.85 27.61
C LEU A 726 2.06 -31.29 27.15
N THR A 727 2.86 -30.35 26.66
CA THR A 727 4.21 -30.61 26.13
C THR A 727 5.31 -30.59 27.20
N SER A 728 4.95 -30.33 28.49
CA SER A 728 5.91 -30.24 29.57
C SER A 728 6.34 -31.63 30.02
N THR A 729 7.65 -31.94 30.01
CA THR A 729 8.22 -33.21 30.47
C THR A 729 8.71 -33.07 31.91
N GLY A 730 8.52 -34.13 32.71
CA GLY A 730 9.02 -34.24 34.09
C GLY A 730 9.51 -35.64 34.39
N THR A 731 10.31 -35.81 35.44
CA THR A 731 10.84 -37.10 35.90
C THR A 731 10.08 -37.60 37.12
N VAL A 732 9.74 -38.87 37.13
CA VAL A 732 9.03 -39.48 38.26
C VAL A 732 10.01 -39.72 39.44
N GLU A 733 9.83 -38.98 40.53
CA GLU A 733 10.69 -39.07 41.74
C GLU A 733 10.26 -40.22 42.67
N SER A 734 8.96 -40.44 42.82
CA SER A 734 8.41 -41.54 43.62
C SER A 734 7.00 -41.93 43.18
N LEU A 735 6.64 -43.19 43.41
CA LEU A 735 5.32 -43.73 43.10
C LEU A 735 4.66 -44.14 44.44
N ASP A 736 3.40 -43.76 44.63
CA ASP A 736 2.61 -44.05 45.82
C ASP A 736 1.22 -44.54 45.38
N GLY A 737 1.13 -45.85 45.11
CA GLY A 737 -0.07 -46.53 44.68
C GLY A 737 -0.54 -46.03 43.28
N LYS A 738 -1.65 -45.28 43.22
CA LYS A 738 -2.18 -44.67 41.97
C LYS A 738 -1.70 -43.24 41.70
N MET A 739 -0.78 -42.71 42.51
CA MET A 739 -0.23 -41.37 42.43
C MET A 739 1.26 -41.41 42.17
N ALA A 740 1.78 -40.49 41.37
CA ALA A 740 3.18 -40.28 41.11
C ALA A 740 3.59 -38.86 41.54
N MET A 741 4.76 -38.76 42.17
CA MET A 741 5.42 -37.47 42.36
C MET A 741 6.33 -37.21 41.17
N VAL A 742 6.03 -36.15 40.39
CA VAL A 742 6.77 -35.79 39.19
C VAL A 742 7.45 -34.44 39.40
N VAL A 743 8.73 -34.38 39.06
CA VAL A 743 9.54 -33.16 39.11
C VAL A 743 9.66 -32.60 37.72
N PHE A 744 9.09 -31.42 37.45
CA PHE A 744 9.18 -30.70 36.20
C PHE A 744 10.38 -29.75 36.20
N GLY A 745 10.75 -29.28 34.99
CA GLY A 745 11.84 -28.32 34.81
C GLY A 745 11.66 -27.08 35.68
N GLY A 746 12.69 -26.75 36.51
CA GLY A 746 12.61 -25.68 37.51
C GLY A 746 12.44 -26.19 38.96
N GLY A 747 12.47 -27.52 39.20
CA GLY A 747 12.42 -28.10 40.57
C GLY A 747 11.01 -28.14 41.17
N MET A 748 9.96 -27.92 40.41
CA MET A 748 8.57 -27.98 40.89
C MET A 748 8.12 -29.43 41.05
N ARG A 749 7.85 -29.84 42.28
CA ARG A 749 7.34 -31.18 42.65
C ARG A 749 5.82 -31.17 42.67
N THR A 750 5.21 -32.01 41.87
CA THR A 750 3.75 -32.11 41.78
C THR A 750 3.29 -33.53 41.91
N LYS A 751 2.34 -33.78 42.85
CA LYS A 751 1.73 -35.11 43.04
C LYS A 751 0.51 -35.22 42.11
N MET A 752 0.52 -36.21 41.18
CA MET A 752 -0.57 -36.43 40.23
C MET A 752 -0.86 -37.90 39.96
N ARG A 753 -2.02 -38.18 39.37
CA ARG A 753 -2.49 -39.53 39.09
C ARG A 753 -1.77 -40.13 37.88
N LEU A 754 -1.41 -41.41 37.97
CA LEU A 754 -0.72 -42.17 36.91
C LEU A 754 -1.51 -42.21 35.58
N ASP A 755 -2.84 -42.16 35.63
CA ASP A 755 -3.70 -42.17 34.46
C ASP A 755 -3.61 -40.88 33.58
N ARG A 756 -3.02 -39.81 34.13
CA ARG A 756 -2.79 -38.54 33.47
C ARG A 756 -1.38 -38.37 32.91
N LEU A 757 -0.53 -39.39 33.08
CA LEU A 757 0.85 -39.35 32.63
C LEU A 757 1.04 -40.30 31.44
N GLU A 758 1.90 -39.92 30.51
CA GLU A 758 2.38 -40.73 29.41
C GLU A 758 3.90 -40.69 29.38
N ARG A 759 4.53 -41.80 28.99
CA ARG A 759 5.98 -41.90 28.88
C ARG A 759 6.49 -41.11 27.66
N ALA A 760 7.48 -40.22 27.84
CA ALA A 760 8.09 -39.49 26.76
C ALA A 760 9.01 -40.42 25.97
N GLN A 761 8.82 -40.50 24.66
CA GLN A 761 9.71 -41.28 23.76
C GLN A 761 10.98 -40.45 23.48
N GLU A 762 12.15 -41.04 23.72
CA GLU A 762 13.42 -40.43 23.31
C GLU A 762 13.59 -40.48 21.80
N PRO A 763 14.01 -39.37 21.12
CA PRO A 763 14.36 -39.45 19.71
C PRO A 763 15.72 -40.16 19.55
N LYS A 764 15.75 -41.19 18.70
CA LYS A 764 16.97 -41.89 18.29
C LYS A 764 17.95 -40.91 17.66
N ALA A 765 19.11 -40.73 18.28
CA ALA A 765 20.23 -39.94 17.77
C ALA A 765 20.88 -40.64 16.55
N SER A 766 21.02 -39.95 15.44
CA SER A 766 21.95 -40.27 14.37
C SER A 766 23.24 -39.50 14.61
N ALA A 767 24.31 -40.25 14.72
CA ALA A 767 25.66 -39.75 14.94
C ALA A 767 26.26 -39.06 13.72
N SER A 768 26.83 -37.86 13.88
CA SER A 768 27.99 -37.44 13.12
C SER A 768 28.88 -36.52 13.97
N THR A 769 30.12 -36.95 14.01
CA THR A 769 31.29 -36.46 14.70
C THR A 769 31.71 -35.05 14.29
N GLY A 770 32.21 -34.25 15.25
CA GLY A 770 32.96 -33.01 14.97
C GLY A 770 33.20 -32.17 16.22
N SER A 771 34.35 -32.45 16.87
CA SER A 771 34.91 -31.76 18.02
C SER A 771 35.19 -30.28 17.81
N THR A 772 34.89 -29.42 18.79
CA THR A 772 35.90 -28.54 19.45
C THR A 772 35.34 -27.92 20.74
N LYS A 773 36.16 -28.00 21.76
CA LYS A 773 35.97 -27.45 23.12
C LYS A 773 36.14 -25.93 23.12
N THR A 774 35.36 -25.18 23.88
CA THR A 774 35.89 -24.23 24.90
C THR A 774 34.80 -23.74 25.82
N SER A 775 35.08 -24.05 27.09
CA SER A 775 34.79 -23.43 28.39
C SER A 775 33.56 -22.53 28.66
N LEU A 776 32.91 -23.02 29.70
CA LEU A 776 31.98 -22.42 30.67
C LEU A 776 32.34 -20.98 31.12
N ALA A 777 31.31 -20.13 31.22
CA ALA A 777 30.92 -19.53 32.50
C ALA A 777 29.62 -18.70 32.36
N ASN A 778 28.73 -18.92 33.32
CA ASN A 778 27.61 -18.08 33.77
C ASN A 778 26.34 -17.94 32.87
N LEU A 779 25.46 -18.88 33.14
CA LEU A 779 24.02 -18.77 32.91
C LEU A 779 23.34 -18.18 34.16
N GLN A 780 22.62 -17.10 33.93
CA GLN A 780 21.41 -16.83 34.72
C GLN A 780 20.21 -16.73 33.77
N THR A 781 19.24 -17.53 34.10
CA THR A 781 18.00 -17.89 33.44
C THR A 781 17.07 -16.71 33.18
N TYR A 782 16.57 -16.59 31.95
CA TYR A 782 15.27 -16.01 31.66
C TYR A 782 14.49 -16.90 30.69
N ALA A 783 13.16 -16.95 30.86
CA ALA A 783 12.20 -17.79 30.17
C ALA A 783 12.08 -17.42 28.68
N PRO A 784 11.64 -18.33 27.80
CA PRO A 784 11.60 -18.07 26.36
C PRO A 784 10.42 -17.15 26.00
N THR A 785 10.75 -15.97 25.53
CA THR A 785 9.83 -15.06 24.84
C THR A 785 9.70 -15.45 23.36
N SER A 786 8.52 -15.26 22.81
CA SER A 786 8.12 -15.63 21.45
C SER A 786 9.02 -15.05 20.36
N ASN A 787 9.13 -15.74 19.20
CA ASN A 787 9.99 -15.37 18.07
C ASN A 787 9.70 -13.98 17.47
N ILE A 788 8.54 -13.38 17.71
CA ILE A 788 8.17 -12.03 17.26
C ILE A 788 8.99 -10.96 17.99
N THR A 789 9.31 -11.19 19.26
CA THR A 789 10.11 -10.26 20.08
C THR A 789 11.58 -10.24 19.69
N ARG A 790 12.11 -11.32 19.14
CA ARG A 790 13.54 -11.40 18.73
C ARG A 790 13.84 -10.56 17.49
N SER A 791 12.99 -10.55 16.48
CA SER A 791 13.23 -9.78 15.23
C SER A 791 13.12 -8.27 15.44
N THR A 792 12.23 -7.81 16.34
CA THR A 792 12.12 -6.40 16.71
C THR A 792 13.28 -5.96 17.60
N VAL A 793 13.72 -6.80 18.53
CA VAL A 793 14.89 -6.55 19.39
C VAL A 793 16.17 -6.47 18.55
N ASP A 794 16.39 -7.41 17.61
CA ASP A 794 17.57 -7.38 16.73
C ASP A 794 17.60 -6.16 15.80
N ALA A 795 16.45 -5.64 15.37
CA ALA A 795 16.39 -4.41 14.57
C ALA A 795 16.69 -3.16 15.43
N HIS A 796 16.19 -3.09 16.65
CA HIS A 796 16.47 -1.98 17.59
C HIS A 796 17.93 -1.98 18.05
N VAL A 797 18.52 -3.15 18.32
CA VAL A 797 19.94 -3.30 18.70
C VAL A 797 20.88 -2.86 17.57
N LYS A 798 20.55 -3.12 16.29
CA LYS A 798 21.39 -2.71 15.15
C LYS A 798 21.41 -1.21 14.88
N HIS A 799 20.39 -0.46 15.29
CA HIS A 799 20.26 0.97 15.04
C HIS A 799 20.28 1.82 16.31
N PHE A 800 20.51 1.22 17.46
CA PHE A 800 20.54 1.93 18.74
C PHE A 800 21.67 2.99 18.76
N ARG A 801 21.31 4.19 19.16
CA ARG A 801 22.24 5.30 19.37
C ARG A 801 22.39 5.52 20.89
N THR A 802 23.60 5.74 21.33
CA THR A 802 23.90 5.97 22.75
C THR A 802 23.59 7.39 23.24
N GLU A 803 22.98 8.22 22.40
CA GLU A 803 22.66 9.62 22.70
C GLU A 803 21.29 10.00 22.10
N ILE A 804 20.48 10.72 22.91
CA ILE A 804 19.17 11.24 22.51
C ILE A 804 19.10 12.75 22.76
N ASP A 805 18.54 13.52 21.82
CA ASP A 805 18.36 14.97 21.90
C ASP A 805 16.89 15.34 22.12
N LEU A 806 16.57 15.89 23.26
CA LEU A 806 15.24 16.28 23.72
C LEU A 806 15.02 17.78 23.74
N ARG A 807 15.95 18.56 23.23
CA ARG A 807 15.85 20.03 23.26
C ARG A 807 14.69 20.52 22.41
N GLY A 808 13.86 21.37 23.00
CA GLY A 808 12.67 21.91 22.34
C GLY A 808 11.42 21.05 22.45
N MET A 809 11.48 19.85 23.03
CA MET A 809 10.30 18.99 23.28
C MET A 809 9.52 19.46 24.51
N ARG A 810 8.22 19.15 24.55
CA ARG A 810 7.39 19.35 25.74
C ARG A 810 7.73 18.28 26.80
N GLY A 811 7.54 18.62 28.07
CA GLY A 811 7.94 17.77 29.20
C GLY A 811 7.42 16.34 29.13
N ASP A 812 6.14 16.16 28.80
CA ASP A 812 5.48 14.85 28.72
C ASP A 812 5.99 14.02 27.51
N GLU A 813 6.20 14.65 26.36
CA GLU A 813 6.77 14.01 25.17
C GLU A 813 8.23 13.59 25.41
N ALA A 814 9.00 14.47 26.02
CA ALA A 814 10.40 14.19 26.34
C ALA A 814 10.53 13.03 27.33
N LEU A 815 9.66 12.97 28.33
CA LEU A 815 9.67 11.88 29.31
C LEU A 815 9.34 10.53 28.67
N MET A 816 8.36 10.51 27.77
CA MET A 816 7.98 9.30 27.00
C MET A 816 9.15 8.82 26.11
N GLN A 817 9.82 9.75 25.44
CA GLN A 817 11.00 9.41 24.61
C GLN A 817 12.16 8.88 25.46
N VAL A 818 12.37 9.41 26.67
CA VAL A 818 13.37 8.89 27.60
C VAL A 818 13.03 7.48 28.06
N GLN A 819 11.74 7.17 28.30
CA GLN A 819 11.31 5.83 28.68
C GLN A 819 11.68 4.81 27.60
N TYR A 820 11.27 5.05 26.35
CA TYR A 820 11.62 4.17 25.23
C TYR A 820 13.14 4.06 25.02
N PHE A 821 13.86 5.18 25.12
CA PHE A 821 15.29 5.20 24.94
C PHE A 821 16.06 4.40 25.99
N ILE A 822 15.63 4.45 27.25
CA ILE A 822 16.24 3.68 28.35
C ILE A 822 15.91 2.20 28.21
N ASP A 823 14.68 1.85 27.82
CA ASP A 823 14.29 0.47 27.55
C ASP A 823 15.11 -0.12 26.36
N ASP A 824 15.28 0.63 25.28
CA ASP A 824 16.11 0.25 24.14
C ASP A 824 17.60 0.13 24.54
N ALA A 825 18.09 1.01 25.40
CA ALA A 825 19.46 0.97 25.90
C ALA A 825 19.74 -0.30 26.75
N ILE A 826 18.77 -0.66 27.61
CA ILE A 826 18.85 -1.88 28.41
C ILE A 826 18.81 -3.12 27.51
N LEU A 827 17.92 -3.15 26.51
CA LEU A 827 17.81 -4.24 25.53
C LEU A 827 19.08 -4.37 24.67
N ALA A 828 19.68 -3.23 24.30
CA ALA A 828 20.93 -3.20 23.53
C ALA A 828 22.18 -3.52 24.39
N GLY A 829 22.04 -3.64 25.71
CA GLY A 829 23.14 -3.88 26.62
C GLY A 829 24.13 -2.73 26.71
N ALA A 830 23.69 -1.49 26.50
CA ALA A 830 24.53 -0.31 26.59
C ALA A 830 24.94 -0.07 28.06
N SER A 831 26.23 0.11 28.32
CA SER A 831 26.76 0.40 29.67
C SER A 831 26.56 1.84 30.10
N GLN A 832 26.39 2.77 29.13
CA GLN A 832 26.25 4.19 29.36
C GLN A 832 25.52 4.87 28.20
N VAL A 833 24.61 5.80 28.52
CA VAL A 833 23.88 6.60 27.54
C VAL A 833 23.81 8.07 27.94
N ARG A 834 23.57 8.95 26.97
CA ARG A 834 23.54 10.40 27.14
C ARG A 834 22.21 11.00 26.73
N ILE A 835 21.64 11.86 27.56
CA ILE A 835 20.35 12.51 27.36
C ILE A 835 20.58 14.03 27.33
N LEU A 836 20.39 14.62 26.15
CA LEU A 836 20.52 16.06 25.92
C LEU A 836 19.17 16.75 26.14
N HIS A 837 19.01 17.45 27.25
CA HIS A 837 17.77 18.16 27.60
C HIS A 837 17.94 19.70 27.62
N GLY A 838 19.15 20.19 27.45
CA GLY A 838 19.47 21.62 27.50
C GLY A 838 19.54 22.18 28.91
N LYS A 839 20.05 23.44 29.02
CA LYS A 839 20.24 24.11 30.31
C LYS A 839 18.97 24.79 30.83
N GLY A 840 18.03 25.25 30.01
CA GLY A 840 16.75 25.90 30.32
C GLY A 840 16.47 26.23 31.81
N ASN A 841 15.21 26.21 32.20
CA ASN A 841 14.77 26.38 33.60
C ASN A 841 14.99 25.16 34.50
N GLY A 842 15.61 24.07 33.96
CA GLY A 842 15.92 22.87 34.72
C GLY A 842 14.73 21.90 34.97
N ILE A 843 13.53 22.25 34.56
CA ILE A 843 12.31 21.43 34.76
C ILE A 843 12.45 20.08 34.08
N LEU A 844 12.84 20.05 32.82
CA LEU A 844 12.99 18.82 32.06
C LEU A 844 14.08 17.91 32.65
N ARG A 845 15.21 18.50 33.07
CA ARG A 845 16.26 17.78 33.81
C ARG A 845 15.74 17.15 35.10
N GLN A 846 14.91 17.86 35.86
CA GLN A 846 14.35 17.34 37.10
C GLN A 846 13.37 16.20 36.85
N MET A 847 12.48 16.31 35.86
CA MET A 847 11.54 15.25 35.49
C MET A 847 12.26 13.99 35.03
N ILE A 848 13.26 14.11 34.15
CA ILE A 848 14.06 12.98 33.68
C ILE A 848 14.78 12.30 34.85
N ARG A 849 15.36 13.04 35.77
CA ARG A 849 16.05 12.46 36.95
C ARG A 849 15.10 11.78 37.92
N GLN A 850 13.89 12.32 38.10
CA GLN A 850 12.86 11.65 38.92
C GLN A 850 12.48 10.32 38.31
N TYR A 851 12.30 10.24 36.99
CA TYR A 851 12.04 8.98 36.30
C TYR A 851 13.21 8.01 36.41
N LEU A 852 14.45 8.44 36.11
CA LEU A 852 15.63 7.58 36.14
C LEU A 852 15.87 6.97 37.54
N ALA A 853 15.49 7.64 38.60
CA ALA A 853 15.55 7.13 39.98
C ALA A 853 14.56 5.98 40.25
N THR A 854 13.52 5.83 39.39
CA THR A 854 12.53 4.75 39.51
C THR A 854 12.87 3.50 38.68
N VAL A 855 13.87 3.58 37.81
CA VAL A 855 14.24 2.48 36.90
C VAL A 855 15.27 1.55 37.58
N PRO A 856 14.95 0.28 37.82
CA PRO A 856 15.81 -0.61 38.63
C PRO A 856 17.15 -0.95 37.96
N ASN A 857 17.28 -0.78 36.64
CA ASN A 857 18.50 -1.10 35.91
C ASN A 857 19.44 0.10 35.76
N VAL A 858 19.07 1.29 36.21
CA VAL A 858 19.93 2.48 36.24
C VAL A 858 20.81 2.45 37.49
N ARG A 859 22.12 2.32 37.32
CA ARG A 859 23.10 2.30 38.42
C ARG A 859 23.39 3.69 38.97
N SER A 860 23.62 4.63 38.07
CA SER A 860 23.89 6.02 38.42
C SER A 860 23.51 6.97 37.30
N PHE A 861 23.25 8.25 37.64
CA PHE A 861 23.11 9.33 36.67
C PHE A 861 23.75 10.60 37.20
N ARG A 862 24.45 11.31 36.30
CA ARG A 862 25.19 12.53 36.65
C ARG A 862 25.13 13.55 35.51
N ASP A 863 25.51 14.79 35.81
CA ASP A 863 25.74 15.79 34.77
C ASP A 863 27.01 15.45 33.98
N GLU A 864 27.03 15.80 32.72
CA GLU A 864 28.16 15.69 31.85
C GLU A 864 29.24 16.70 32.27
N HIS A 865 30.50 16.44 31.93
CA HIS A 865 31.61 17.35 32.21
C HIS A 865 31.38 18.74 31.60
N VAL A 866 31.80 19.80 32.31
CA VAL A 866 31.50 21.20 31.93
C VAL A 866 31.95 21.53 30.49
N GLN A 867 33.06 20.94 30.04
CA GLN A 867 33.60 21.11 28.68
C GLN A 867 32.75 20.44 27.58
N PHE A 868 31.91 19.45 27.92
CA PHE A 868 31.10 18.67 26.99
C PHE A 868 29.58 18.93 27.10
N GLY A 869 29.16 20.01 27.75
CA GLY A 869 27.76 20.43 27.87
C GLY A 869 27.26 20.64 29.30
N GLY A 870 27.94 20.09 30.30
CA GLY A 870 27.64 20.28 31.72
C GLY A 870 26.19 19.92 32.09
N ALA A 871 25.57 20.79 32.90
CA ALA A 871 24.19 20.58 33.39
C ALA A 871 23.08 20.52 32.31
N GLY A 872 23.41 20.66 31.03
CA GLY A 872 22.47 20.48 29.92
C GLY A 872 22.33 19.05 29.41
N ILE A 873 23.17 18.14 29.91
CA ILE A 873 23.24 16.72 29.50
C ILE A 873 23.26 15.87 30.76
N THR A 874 22.41 14.86 30.83
CA THR A 874 22.45 13.82 31.87
C THR A 874 23.06 12.56 31.28
N VAL A 875 24.13 12.08 31.91
CA VAL A 875 24.79 10.80 31.60
C VAL A 875 24.22 9.76 32.54
N VAL A 876 23.76 8.64 31.99
CA VAL A 876 23.12 7.53 32.70
C VAL A 876 23.99 6.29 32.56
N GLU A 877 24.30 5.64 33.64
CA GLU A 877 25.01 4.36 33.72
C GLU A 877 23.97 3.25 33.98
N LEU A 878 23.88 2.28 33.07
CA LEU A 878 22.92 1.18 33.08
C LEU A 878 23.53 -0.11 33.64
#